data_a92f54b7f62058b2032262c08acbd4c5
#
_entry.id   a92f54b7f62058b2032262c08acbd4c5
#
_cell.length_a   1.000
_cell.length_b   1.000
_cell.length_c   1.000
_cell.angle_alpha   90.00
_cell.angle_beta   90.00
_cell.angle_gamma   90.00
#
_symmetry.space_group_name_H-M   'P 1'
#
loop_
_entity.id
_entity.type
_entity.pdbx_description
1 polymer ?
#
loop_
_entity_poly.entity_id
_entity_poly.type
_entity_poly.pdbx_seq_one_letter_code
_entity_poly.pdbx_strand_id
1 'polypeptide(L)'
;MTAKEIRDSFKNFFESKGHQIVPSAPMVIKDDPTLMFTNAGMNQFKDIILGNAPAKYKRVADSQKCLRVSGKHHALEEVGHDTYHHPMFEMLGNWSFGDYFKEEAISWAWEYLVDVLKLNPENLYATVFEGSAEDGLDRDNEAAGYWEKYLPKDHIINGNKKDNFWEMGDTGPCGPCSEIHIDLRPAEERAKVSGRDLVNHDHPQVIEIWNLVFMQFNRKADGSLEGLPAKVIDTGMGFERLCMAMQGKTSNYDTDVFQPMIKAIANMAGTEYGKDAQQDVAMRVIADHIRTIAFSITDGQLPSNAKAGYVIRRILRRAVRYGYTFLGQKQAFMYKLLPVLIDNMGEAYPELKAQQTLIEKVIKEEEDSFLRTLETGIRLLEKTMNEAKASGKKEISGVDGFTLYDTFGFPLDLTELILRENGMTENEEEYKAEMQKQKERARNAAAVETGDWIVLNEGETNFVGYDYTEYETSILRYRQVKQKNQTLYQIVLSDTPFYAESGGQVGDTGVICSEFETIEIIDTKKENNLPIHITKKLPEHPEAPMMACVDTDKRAACAANHSCTHLLDEALREVLGTHVEQKGSLVSPDSLRFDFSHFQKVTDEEIRQVEHLVNAKIRANVPLQEYRNLPIEKAKELGAIALFGEKYGDEVRVIQFGNSIEFCGGTHVQATGKIGMVRIISESSVAAGVRRIEAITGEKVEQMIDKFQDTMADLKALFNNVPDLRSAIRKSIEENAGLKKQVEEFMKEKAASLKNELIANAKEINGVKVIKTVAPITADVAKDIAFQLKGEIAGSLLVAIGSVDSGKPMLTVMLSEDLVKNGLKAGMLVKEAAKLIQGGGGGAPHFATAGGKNPDGLISAVDKVIELAGL
;
A
#
# COMPACT_ATOMS: atom_id res chain seq x y z
N MET A 1 -34.60 -16.03 -11.19
CA MET A 1 -34.26 -14.60 -11.32
C MET A 1 -32.76 -14.44 -11.55
N THR A 2 -32.40 -13.53 -12.43
CA THR A 2 -30.98 -13.16 -12.60
C THR A 2 -30.52 -12.28 -11.45
N ALA A 3 -29.21 -12.16 -11.27
CA ALA A 3 -28.61 -11.27 -10.28
C ALA A 3 -29.08 -9.82 -10.46
N LYS A 4 -29.14 -9.33 -11.71
CA LYS A 4 -29.66 -8.01 -12.02
C LYS A 4 -31.12 -7.83 -11.60
N GLU A 5 -31.98 -8.80 -11.92
CA GLU A 5 -33.39 -8.76 -11.53
C GLU A 5 -33.58 -8.75 -10.01
N ILE A 6 -32.74 -9.50 -9.28
CA ILE A 6 -32.78 -9.54 -7.81
C ILE A 6 -32.38 -8.18 -7.24
N ARG A 7 -31.29 -7.58 -7.73
CA ARG A 7 -30.84 -6.26 -7.27
C ARG A 7 -31.89 -5.20 -7.52
N ASP A 8 -32.48 -5.16 -8.71
CA ASP A 8 -33.53 -4.22 -9.08
C ASP A 8 -34.80 -4.43 -8.26
N SER A 9 -35.17 -5.68 -8.03
CA SER A 9 -36.33 -6.06 -7.21
C SER A 9 -36.24 -5.51 -5.78
N PHE A 10 -35.07 -5.63 -5.14
CA PHE A 10 -34.85 -5.10 -3.79
C PHE A 10 -35.00 -3.57 -3.74
N LYS A 11 -34.34 -2.88 -4.66
CA LYS A 11 -34.45 -1.42 -4.76
C LYS A 11 -35.87 -0.95 -5.01
N ASN A 12 -36.57 -1.58 -5.94
CA ASN A 12 -37.96 -1.24 -6.28
C ASN A 12 -38.91 -1.48 -5.10
N PHE A 13 -38.69 -2.58 -4.35
CA PHE A 13 -39.50 -2.88 -3.17
C PHE A 13 -39.39 -1.79 -2.11
N PHE A 14 -38.16 -1.41 -1.74
CA PHE A 14 -37.97 -0.40 -0.70
C PHE A 14 -38.31 1.02 -1.19
N GLU A 15 -38.16 1.31 -2.49
CA GLU A 15 -38.67 2.55 -3.06
C GLU A 15 -40.17 2.64 -2.90
N SER A 16 -40.91 1.52 -3.09
CA SER A 16 -42.36 1.44 -2.86
C SER A 16 -42.76 1.68 -1.39
N LYS A 17 -41.80 1.46 -0.46
CA LYS A 17 -41.98 1.74 0.98
C LYS A 17 -41.50 3.14 1.38
N GLY A 18 -41.26 4.01 0.43
CA GLY A 18 -40.89 5.40 0.68
C GLY A 18 -39.38 5.61 0.93
N HIS A 19 -38.56 4.67 0.58
CA HIS A 19 -37.09 4.82 0.69
C HIS A 19 -36.50 5.54 -0.51
N GLN A 20 -35.59 6.46 -0.25
CA GLN A 20 -34.75 7.04 -1.29
C GLN A 20 -33.65 6.04 -1.67
N ILE A 21 -33.57 5.70 -2.94
CA ILE A 21 -32.47 4.87 -3.45
C ILE A 21 -31.25 5.74 -3.63
N VAL A 22 -30.16 5.39 -2.98
CA VAL A 22 -28.87 6.10 -3.04
C VAL A 22 -27.81 5.23 -3.69
N PRO A 23 -26.80 5.82 -4.33
CA PRO A 23 -25.71 5.05 -4.92
C PRO A 23 -24.80 4.44 -3.84
N SER A 24 -24.12 3.35 -4.22
CA SER A 24 -23.07 2.77 -3.39
C SER A 24 -21.97 3.78 -3.10
N ALA A 25 -21.53 3.85 -1.86
CA ALA A 25 -20.28 4.52 -1.53
C ALA A 25 -19.08 3.74 -2.10
N PRO A 26 -17.93 4.39 -2.34
CA PRO A 26 -16.71 3.69 -2.72
C PRO A 26 -16.29 2.65 -1.67
N MET A 27 -15.71 1.53 -2.12
CA MET A 27 -15.18 0.51 -1.20
C MET A 27 -13.97 0.99 -0.39
N VAL A 28 -13.23 1.94 -0.93
CA VAL A 28 -12.05 2.50 -0.27
C VAL A 28 -12.44 3.77 0.46
N ILE A 29 -12.16 3.82 1.75
CA ILE A 29 -12.46 4.98 2.60
C ILE A 29 -11.20 5.83 2.74
N LYS A 30 -11.27 7.08 2.29
CA LYS A 30 -10.15 8.02 2.36
C LYS A 30 -10.22 8.92 3.59
N ASP A 31 -11.41 9.18 4.11
CA ASP A 31 -11.68 10.20 5.12
C ASP A 31 -12.04 9.65 6.52
N ASP A 32 -11.89 8.35 6.75
CA ASP A 32 -12.09 7.74 8.07
C ASP A 32 -10.82 7.02 8.53
N PRO A 33 -10.12 7.54 9.55
CA PRO A 33 -8.89 6.92 10.04
C PRO A 33 -9.13 5.57 10.76
N THR A 34 -10.38 5.25 11.10
CA THR A 34 -10.73 4.01 11.80
C THR A 34 -11.04 2.86 10.84
N LEU A 35 -11.37 3.16 9.59
CA LEU A 35 -11.74 2.18 8.57
C LEU A 35 -10.96 2.40 7.29
N MET A 36 -10.33 1.35 6.81
CA MET A 36 -9.61 1.35 5.53
C MET A 36 -10.56 1.11 4.35
N PHE A 37 -11.58 0.29 4.56
CA PHE A 37 -12.55 -0.12 3.56
C PHE A 37 -13.98 -0.01 4.09
N THR A 38 -14.92 0.19 3.19
CA THR A 38 -16.34 0.06 3.48
C THR A 38 -16.65 -1.41 3.74
N ASN A 39 -16.86 -1.76 5.00
CA ASN A 39 -17.08 -3.14 5.43
C ASN A 39 -18.56 -3.49 5.67
N ALA A 40 -19.43 -2.48 5.67
CA ALA A 40 -20.87 -2.62 5.85
C ALA A 40 -21.58 -1.46 5.18
N GLY A 41 -22.84 -1.66 4.85
CA GLY A 41 -23.67 -0.63 4.21
C GLY A 41 -23.87 0.62 5.04
N MET A 42 -23.80 0.49 6.37
CA MET A 42 -23.99 1.62 7.29
C MET A 42 -22.84 2.62 7.31
N ASN A 43 -21.66 2.26 6.81
CA ASN A 43 -20.48 3.11 6.97
C ASN A 43 -20.66 4.52 6.39
N GLN A 44 -21.33 4.66 5.26
CA GLN A 44 -21.62 5.96 4.68
C GLN A 44 -22.64 6.79 5.48
N PHE A 45 -23.36 6.17 6.42
CA PHE A 45 -24.36 6.82 7.26
C PHE A 45 -23.93 6.97 8.73
N LYS A 46 -22.69 6.66 9.05
CA LYS A 46 -22.16 6.67 10.43
C LYS A 46 -22.43 7.98 11.15
N ASP A 47 -22.21 9.13 10.49
CA ASP A 47 -22.40 10.44 11.08
C ASP A 47 -23.87 10.71 11.41
N ILE A 48 -24.78 10.24 10.56
CA ILE A 48 -26.21 10.35 10.78
C ILE A 48 -26.64 9.49 11.96
N ILE A 49 -26.16 8.26 12.04
CA ILE A 49 -26.48 7.31 13.12
C ILE A 49 -26.00 7.84 14.46
N LEU A 50 -24.83 8.45 14.52
CA LEU A 50 -24.25 9.04 15.73
C LEU A 50 -24.85 10.40 16.09
N GLY A 51 -25.72 10.97 15.26
CA GLY A 51 -26.31 12.28 15.46
C GLY A 51 -25.36 13.46 15.14
N ASN A 52 -24.25 13.20 14.46
CA ASN A 52 -23.27 14.22 14.07
C ASN A 52 -23.66 14.97 12.81
N ALA A 53 -24.59 14.44 12.04
CA ALA A 53 -25.13 15.06 10.83
C ALA A 53 -26.65 14.78 10.72
N PRO A 54 -27.45 15.72 10.16
CA PRO A 54 -28.88 15.49 9.94
C PRO A 54 -29.09 14.51 8.81
N ALA A 55 -30.15 13.71 8.89
CA ALA A 55 -30.58 12.85 7.82
C ALA A 55 -31.29 13.67 6.73
N LYS A 56 -30.74 13.68 5.53
CA LYS A 56 -31.40 14.29 4.35
C LYS A 56 -32.69 13.53 4.01
N TYR A 57 -32.62 12.20 4.08
CA TYR A 57 -33.75 11.29 3.92
C TYR A 57 -33.85 10.39 5.15
N LYS A 58 -35.05 10.24 5.70
CA LYS A 58 -35.24 9.37 6.87
C LYS A 58 -35.27 7.88 6.52
N ARG A 59 -35.60 7.55 5.27
CA ARG A 59 -35.61 6.20 4.73
C ARG A 59 -34.71 6.12 3.52
N VAL A 60 -33.76 5.21 3.57
CA VAL A 60 -32.74 5.04 2.51
C VAL A 60 -32.57 3.55 2.20
N ALA A 61 -32.34 3.22 0.95
CA ALA A 61 -31.97 1.86 0.55
C ALA A 61 -30.94 1.90 -0.59
N ASP A 62 -30.10 0.89 -0.64
CA ASP A 62 -29.09 0.75 -1.70
C ASP A 62 -28.58 -0.67 -1.87
N SER A 63 -27.71 -0.85 -2.87
CA SER A 63 -26.78 -1.95 -2.96
C SER A 63 -25.38 -1.38 -2.75
N GLN A 64 -24.74 -1.73 -1.65
CA GLN A 64 -23.44 -1.22 -1.26
C GLN A 64 -22.34 -2.24 -1.58
N LYS A 65 -21.31 -1.81 -2.31
CA LYS A 65 -20.07 -2.58 -2.45
C LYS A 65 -19.32 -2.57 -1.13
N CYS A 66 -19.01 -3.74 -0.62
CA CYS A 66 -18.27 -3.91 0.63
C CYS A 66 -17.00 -4.73 0.42
N LEU A 67 -16.00 -4.45 1.23
CA LEU A 67 -14.73 -5.17 1.23
C LEU A 67 -14.35 -5.57 2.65
N ARG A 68 -14.22 -6.88 2.88
CA ARG A 68 -13.77 -7.48 4.14
C ARG A 68 -12.59 -8.40 3.89
N VAL A 69 -11.47 -8.15 4.53
CA VAL A 69 -10.21 -8.90 4.32
C VAL A 69 -9.62 -9.47 5.59
N SER A 70 -10.07 -9.00 6.75
CA SER A 70 -9.60 -9.46 8.07
C SER A 70 -10.61 -9.11 9.16
N GLY A 71 -10.49 -9.74 10.32
CA GLY A 71 -11.28 -9.46 11.53
C GLY A 71 -12.27 -10.56 11.90
N LYS A 72 -13.23 -10.21 12.77
CA LYS A 72 -14.23 -11.14 13.33
C LYS A 72 -15.06 -11.90 12.28
N HIS A 73 -15.14 -11.38 11.06
CA HIS A 73 -16.15 -11.82 10.09
C HIS A 73 -15.58 -12.40 8.81
N HIS A 74 -14.25 -12.45 8.64
CA HIS A 74 -13.68 -12.92 7.37
C HIS A 74 -12.20 -13.31 7.45
N ALA A 75 -11.85 -14.44 6.83
CA ALA A 75 -10.49 -14.87 6.57
C ALA A 75 -10.28 -15.01 5.06
N LEU A 76 -9.29 -14.30 4.51
CA LEU A 76 -8.98 -14.32 3.08
C LEU A 76 -8.63 -15.73 2.58
N GLU A 77 -8.01 -16.53 3.42
CA GLU A 77 -7.58 -17.89 3.12
C GLU A 77 -8.74 -18.86 2.84
N GLU A 78 -9.93 -18.57 3.39
CA GLU A 78 -11.14 -19.40 3.18
C GLU A 78 -11.79 -19.18 1.81
N VAL A 79 -11.51 -18.03 1.19
CA VAL A 79 -12.10 -17.67 -0.11
C VAL A 79 -11.70 -18.67 -1.19
N GLY A 80 -12.68 -19.21 -1.86
CA GLY A 80 -12.53 -20.25 -2.87
C GLY A 80 -12.60 -21.68 -2.32
N HIS A 81 -12.36 -21.86 -1.01
CA HIS A 81 -12.46 -23.15 -0.34
C HIS A 81 -13.87 -23.40 0.21
N ASP A 82 -14.55 -22.37 0.66
CA ASP A 82 -15.95 -22.43 1.05
C ASP A 82 -16.89 -21.96 -0.08
N THR A 83 -18.19 -21.89 0.20
CA THR A 83 -19.22 -21.63 -0.81
C THR A 83 -19.80 -20.21 -0.77
N TYR A 84 -19.45 -19.38 0.20
CA TYR A 84 -20.20 -18.15 0.46
C TYR A 84 -19.40 -16.95 1.00
N HIS A 85 -18.09 -17.07 1.27
CA HIS A 85 -17.25 -15.95 1.70
C HIS A 85 -16.53 -15.30 0.53
N HIS A 86 -16.59 -13.96 0.48
CA HIS A 86 -15.94 -13.15 -0.54
C HIS A 86 -15.29 -11.92 0.12
N PRO A 87 -14.07 -11.49 -0.28
CA PRO A 87 -13.54 -10.22 0.16
C PRO A 87 -14.45 -9.05 -0.26
N MET A 88 -14.74 -8.96 -1.55
CA MET A 88 -15.72 -8.02 -2.07
C MET A 88 -17.08 -8.70 -2.24
N PHE A 89 -18.10 -8.08 -1.73
CA PHE A 89 -19.49 -8.52 -1.89
C PHE A 89 -20.42 -7.31 -1.96
N GLU A 90 -21.60 -7.52 -2.47
CA GLU A 90 -22.66 -6.52 -2.45
C GLU A 90 -23.57 -6.76 -1.25
N MET A 91 -23.86 -5.69 -0.52
CA MET A 91 -24.78 -5.71 0.61
C MET A 91 -26.02 -4.89 0.25
N LEU A 92 -27.15 -5.55 0.14
CA LEU A 92 -28.44 -4.89 -0.03
C LEU A 92 -28.90 -4.41 1.34
N GLY A 93 -29.21 -3.15 1.48
CA GLY A 93 -29.57 -2.57 2.76
C GLY A 93 -30.70 -1.58 2.70
N ASN A 94 -31.43 -1.47 3.81
CA ASN A 94 -32.41 -0.42 4.05
C ASN A 94 -32.20 0.18 5.44
N TRP A 95 -32.37 1.49 5.54
CA TRP A 95 -32.12 2.25 6.76
C TRP A 95 -33.34 3.10 7.12
N SER A 96 -33.58 3.23 8.44
CA SER A 96 -34.51 4.19 9.00
C SER A 96 -33.78 5.01 10.06
N PHE A 97 -33.72 6.32 9.87
CA PHE A 97 -33.09 7.25 10.81
C PHE A 97 -34.13 7.94 11.68
N GLY A 98 -34.60 7.21 12.70
CA GLY A 98 -35.60 7.73 13.62
C GLY A 98 -37.04 7.77 13.08
N ASP A 99 -37.34 7.00 12.05
CA ASP A 99 -38.68 6.85 11.48
C ASP A 99 -39.31 5.53 11.92
N TYR A 100 -39.28 4.47 11.13
CA TYR A 100 -39.75 3.17 11.53
C TYR A 100 -38.72 2.39 12.33
N PHE A 101 -39.14 1.32 12.99
CA PHE A 101 -38.26 0.50 13.82
C PHE A 101 -38.53 -1.01 13.61
N LYS A 102 -38.46 -1.83 14.66
CA LYS A 102 -38.46 -3.30 14.56
C LYS A 102 -39.69 -3.87 13.84
N GLU A 103 -40.89 -3.36 14.11
CA GLU A 103 -42.14 -3.91 13.56
C GLU A 103 -42.15 -3.84 12.04
N GLU A 104 -41.93 -2.68 11.49
CA GLU A 104 -41.92 -2.45 10.04
C GLU A 104 -40.73 -3.15 9.36
N ALA A 105 -39.55 -3.10 9.97
CA ALA A 105 -38.35 -3.77 9.43
C ALA A 105 -38.59 -5.28 9.28
N ILE A 106 -39.14 -5.93 10.28
CA ILE A 106 -39.45 -7.36 10.26
C ILE A 106 -40.61 -7.66 9.28
N SER A 107 -41.66 -6.86 9.30
CA SER A 107 -42.79 -7.01 8.38
C SER A 107 -42.38 -6.89 6.93
N TRP A 108 -41.58 -5.90 6.59
CA TRP A 108 -41.09 -5.70 5.19
C TRP A 108 -40.05 -6.72 4.77
N ALA A 109 -39.20 -7.17 5.67
CA ALA A 109 -38.27 -8.25 5.36
C ALA A 109 -39.01 -9.53 5.00
N TRP A 110 -40.05 -9.89 5.77
CA TRP A 110 -40.92 -11.04 5.47
C TRP A 110 -41.66 -10.88 4.15
N GLU A 111 -42.31 -9.74 3.95
CA GLU A 111 -43.02 -9.41 2.72
C GLU A 111 -42.13 -9.56 1.50
N TYR A 112 -40.90 -9.02 1.57
CA TYR A 112 -39.97 -9.09 0.47
C TYR A 112 -39.53 -10.55 0.17
N LEU A 113 -39.11 -11.28 1.18
CA LEU A 113 -38.61 -12.64 0.99
C LEU A 113 -39.71 -13.64 0.59
N VAL A 114 -40.88 -13.54 1.20
CA VAL A 114 -41.94 -14.55 1.03
C VAL A 114 -42.98 -14.11 -0.01
N ASP A 115 -43.49 -12.89 0.06
CA ASP A 115 -44.53 -12.43 -0.86
C ASP A 115 -43.98 -11.98 -2.22
N VAL A 116 -42.83 -11.30 -2.25
CA VAL A 116 -42.22 -10.82 -3.50
C VAL A 116 -41.32 -11.87 -4.11
N LEU A 117 -40.35 -12.39 -3.38
CA LEU A 117 -39.37 -13.36 -3.91
C LEU A 117 -39.89 -14.79 -3.91
N LYS A 118 -40.99 -15.08 -3.23
CA LYS A 118 -41.60 -16.42 -3.17
C LYS A 118 -40.69 -17.50 -2.59
N LEU A 119 -39.81 -17.15 -1.64
CA LEU A 119 -39.09 -18.17 -0.88
C LEU A 119 -40.03 -18.97 -0.01
N ASN A 120 -39.73 -20.26 0.17
CA ASN A 120 -40.56 -21.12 1.00
C ASN A 120 -40.38 -20.75 2.48
N PRO A 121 -41.46 -20.30 3.19
CA PRO A 121 -41.38 -19.91 4.59
C PRO A 121 -40.94 -21.04 5.53
N GLU A 122 -41.19 -22.30 5.16
CA GLU A 122 -40.77 -23.47 5.94
C GLU A 122 -39.25 -23.60 6.05
N ASN A 123 -38.51 -23.01 5.12
CA ASN A 123 -37.04 -23.04 5.07
C ASN A 123 -36.40 -21.84 5.79
N LEU A 124 -37.22 -20.91 6.30
CA LEU A 124 -36.74 -19.67 6.92
C LEU A 124 -36.75 -19.78 8.45
N TYR A 125 -35.70 -19.26 9.05
CA TYR A 125 -35.49 -19.15 10.49
C TYR A 125 -35.10 -17.72 10.83
N ALA A 126 -35.56 -17.23 11.98
CA ALA A 126 -35.16 -15.93 12.50
C ALA A 126 -34.47 -16.14 13.85
N THR A 127 -33.40 -15.39 14.07
CA THR A 127 -32.76 -15.31 15.37
C THR A 127 -33.18 -14.04 16.08
N VAL A 128 -33.17 -14.06 17.42
CA VAL A 128 -33.37 -12.89 18.26
C VAL A 128 -32.32 -12.88 19.34
N PHE A 129 -31.87 -11.68 19.73
CA PHE A 129 -30.85 -11.51 20.76
C PHE A 129 -31.36 -12.09 22.11
N GLU A 130 -30.58 -13.00 22.68
CA GLU A 130 -30.91 -13.69 23.94
C GLU A 130 -30.69 -12.85 25.20
N GLY A 131 -30.06 -11.69 25.04
CA GLY A 131 -29.65 -10.81 26.13
C GLY A 131 -28.19 -10.97 26.51
N SER A 132 -27.71 -10.07 27.35
CA SER A 132 -26.34 -10.07 27.90
C SER A 132 -26.39 -9.55 29.34
N ALA A 133 -26.08 -10.40 30.30
CA ALA A 133 -26.00 -10.01 31.70
C ALA A 133 -24.86 -9.00 31.94
N GLU A 134 -23.75 -9.14 31.19
CA GLU A 134 -22.59 -8.22 31.22
C GLU A 134 -23.00 -6.79 30.86
N ASP A 135 -23.83 -6.62 29.83
CA ASP A 135 -24.31 -5.34 29.35
C ASP A 135 -25.62 -4.89 30.01
N GLY A 136 -26.19 -5.71 30.90
CA GLY A 136 -27.48 -5.43 31.55
C GLY A 136 -28.65 -5.45 30.57
N LEU A 137 -28.58 -6.24 29.51
CA LEU A 137 -29.58 -6.31 28.46
C LEU A 137 -30.39 -7.62 28.56
N ASP A 138 -31.70 -7.49 28.43
CA ASP A 138 -32.61 -8.61 28.38
C ASP A 138 -32.73 -9.17 26.96
N ARG A 139 -33.33 -10.37 26.84
CA ARG A 139 -33.71 -10.93 25.55
C ARG A 139 -34.60 -9.95 24.78
N ASP A 140 -34.39 -9.87 23.49
CA ASP A 140 -35.21 -9.03 22.59
C ASP A 140 -36.58 -9.67 22.35
N ASN A 141 -37.44 -9.62 23.38
CA ASN A 141 -38.80 -10.17 23.33
C ASN A 141 -39.72 -9.40 22.37
N GLU A 142 -39.40 -8.15 22.10
CA GLU A 142 -40.14 -7.32 21.15
C GLU A 142 -39.97 -7.87 19.73
N ALA A 143 -38.72 -8.10 19.29
CA ALA A 143 -38.44 -8.71 17.99
C ALA A 143 -39.03 -10.10 17.87
N ALA A 144 -38.93 -10.93 18.92
CA ALA A 144 -39.52 -12.26 18.93
C ALA A 144 -41.04 -12.21 18.76
N GLY A 145 -41.72 -11.28 19.43
CA GLY A 145 -43.15 -11.05 19.30
C GLY A 145 -43.58 -10.65 17.88
N TYR A 146 -42.81 -9.84 17.20
CA TYR A 146 -43.08 -9.48 15.80
C TYR A 146 -42.86 -10.66 14.86
N TRP A 147 -41.87 -11.49 15.09
CA TRP A 147 -41.63 -12.71 14.29
C TRP A 147 -42.72 -13.78 14.49
N GLU A 148 -43.32 -13.87 15.68
CA GLU A 148 -44.39 -14.83 15.94
C GLU A 148 -45.61 -14.63 15.05
N LYS A 149 -45.78 -13.47 14.43
CA LYS A 149 -46.85 -13.20 13.45
C LYS A 149 -46.61 -13.96 12.13
N TYR A 150 -45.39 -14.36 11.85
CA TYR A 150 -44.97 -14.93 10.55
C TYR A 150 -44.38 -16.33 10.66
N LEU A 151 -43.68 -16.63 11.76
CA LEU A 151 -42.95 -17.88 11.95
C LEU A 151 -43.49 -18.65 13.16
N PRO A 152 -43.51 -19.99 13.09
CA PRO A 152 -43.76 -20.78 14.28
C PRO A 152 -42.64 -20.60 15.31
N LYS A 153 -42.93 -20.79 16.59
CA LYS A 153 -41.95 -20.55 17.68
C LYS A 153 -40.69 -21.35 17.57
N ASP A 154 -40.72 -22.54 17.00
CA ASP A 154 -39.55 -23.38 16.76
C ASP A 154 -38.63 -22.86 15.62
N HIS A 155 -39.12 -21.92 14.80
CA HIS A 155 -38.31 -21.20 13.81
C HIS A 155 -37.74 -19.87 14.30
N ILE A 156 -38.00 -19.50 15.55
CA ILE A 156 -37.45 -18.31 16.19
C ILE A 156 -36.43 -18.77 17.24
N ILE A 157 -35.17 -18.46 17.01
CA ILE A 157 -34.05 -19.03 17.74
C ILE A 157 -33.34 -17.93 18.52
N ASN A 158 -33.01 -18.22 19.79
CA ASN A 158 -32.20 -17.30 20.59
C ASN A 158 -30.75 -17.32 20.09
N GLY A 159 -30.18 -16.16 19.86
CA GLY A 159 -28.80 -15.98 19.48
C GLY A 159 -27.99 -15.25 20.54
N ASN A 160 -26.73 -15.64 20.67
CA ASN A 160 -25.81 -15.05 21.64
C ASN A 160 -25.32 -13.64 21.20
N LYS A 161 -24.59 -12.99 22.07
CA LYS A 161 -24.06 -11.65 21.83
C LYS A 161 -23.15 -11.60 20.59
N LYS A 162 -22.36 -12.65 20.35
CA LYS A 162 -21.45 -12.70 19.19
C LYS A 162 -22.23 -12.62 17.86
N ASP A 163 -23.34 -13.33 17.77
CA ASP A 163 -24.12 -13.45 16.53
C ASP A 163 -25.26 -12.43 16.45
N ASN A 164 -25.85 -12.05 17.58
CA ASN A 164 -27.09 -11.25 17.61
C ASN A 164 -26.98 -9.89 18.33
N PHE A 165 -25.77 -9.41 18.55
CA PHE A 165 -25.52 -8.04 18.97
C PHE A 165 -24.46 -7.44 18.06
N TRP A 166 -24.89 -6.56 17.15
CA TRP A 166 -24.00 -5.98 16.18
C TRP A 166 -23.24 -4.79 16.75
N GLU A 167 -21.94 -4.75 16.53
CA GLU A 167 -21.04 -3.69 16.95
C GLU A 167 -20.17 -3.28 15.76
N MET A 168 -20.03 -1.98 15.55
CA MET A 168 -19.19 -1.46 14.46
C MET A 168 -17.70 -1.72 14.73
N GLY A 169 -17.31 -1.63 16.00
CA GLY A 169 -15.96 -1.84 16.48
C GLY A 169 -15.95 -1.92 18.01
N ASP A 170 -14.82 -1.65 18.63
CA ASP A 170 -14.72 -1.65 20.09
C ASP A 170 -15.51 -0.51 20.74
N THR A 171 -15.75 0.56 20.00
CA THR A 171 -16.61 1.69 20.35
C THR A 171 -17.48 2.08 19.15
N GLY A 172 -18.56 2.79 19.41
CA GLY A 172 -19.46 3.30 18.38
C GLY A 172 -20.85 2.71 18.44
N PRO A 173 -21.67 2.92 17.39
CA PRO A 173 -23.06 2.50 17.37
C PRO A 173 -23.18 0.98 17.40
N CYS A 174 -24.17 0.50 18.15
CA CYS A 174 -24.43 -0.92 18.32
C CYS A 174 -25.88 -1.16 18.75
N GLY A 175 -26.28 -2.40 18.66
CA GLY A 175 -27.61 -2.83 19.10
C GLY A 175 -27.88 -4.29 18.83
N PRO A 176 -28.99 -4.82 19.42
CA PRO A 176 -29.42 -6.17 19.13
C PRO A 176 -29.79 -6.30 17.65
N CYS A 177 -29.63 -7.49 17.13
CA CYS A 177 -30.03 -7.78 15.76
C CYS A 177 -30.85 -9.07 15.66
N SER A 178 -31.52 -9.20 14.54
CA SER A 178 -32.25 -10.38 14.16
C SER A 178 -31.77 -10.84 12.78
N GLU A 179 -31.22 -12.01 12.73
CA GLU A 179 -30.75 -12.63 11.50
C GLU A 179 -31.84 -13.48 10.86
N ILE A 180 -31.95 -13.46 9.55
CA ILE A 180 -32.82 -14.38 8.80
C ILE A 180 -31.90 -15.40 8.14
N HIS A 181 -32.11 -16.67 8.46
CA HIS A 181 -31.40 -17.82 7.94
C HIS A 181 -32.27 -18.62 6.99
N ILE A 182 -31.66 -19.22 5.98
CA ILE A 182 -32.35 -20.12 5.06
C ILE A 182 -31.69 -21.49 5.06
N ASP A 183 -32.51 -22.52 5.04
CA ASP A 183 -32.08 -23.93 4.89
C ASP A 183 -32.20 -24.33 3.43
N LEU A 184 -31.05 -24.44 2.77
CA LEU A 184 -30.94 -24.80 1.36
C LEU A 184 -30.78 -26.29 1.11
N ARG A 185 -30.78 -27.09 2.17
CA ARG A 185 -30.61 -28.55 2.05
C ARG A 185 -31.78 -29.23 1.36
N PRO A 186 -31.55 -30.40 0.73
CA PRO A 186 -32.64 -31.24 0.22
C PRO A 186 -33.61 -31.66 1.32
N ALA A 187 -34.89 -31.93 0.95
CA ALA A 187 -35.91 -32.30 1.87
C ALA A 187 -35.56 -33.54 2.72
N GLU A 188 -34.83 -34.49 2.14
CA GLU A 188 -34.38 -35.69 2.84
C GLU A 188 -33.42 -35.37 4.01
N GLU A 189 -32.49 -34.46 3.81
CA GLU A 189 -31.59 -34.05 4.87
C GLU A 189 -32.30 -33.22 5.95
N ARG A 190 -33.23 -32.38 5.53
CA ARG A 190 -34.07 -31.59 6.48
C ARG A 190 -34.92 -32.46 7.36
N ALA A 191 -35.37 -33.60 6.85
CA ALA A 191 -36.13 -34.59 7.62
C ALA A 191 -35.31 -35.30 8.70
N LYS A 192 -33.99 -35.46 8.44
CA LYS A 192 -33.08 -36.14 9.40
C LYS A 192 -32.62 -35.23 10.52
N VAL A 193 -32.25 -34.00 10.17
CA VAL A 193 -31.82 -32.97 11.13
C VAL A 193 -32.56 -31.69 10.81
N SER A 194 -33.25 -31.12 11.77
CA SER A 194 -33.97 -29.87 11.60
C SER A 194 -32.98 -28.72 11.30
N GLY A 195 -33.37 -27.82 10.40
CA GLY A 195 -32.62 -26.60 10.13
C GLY A 195 -32.41 -25.74 11.39
N ARG A 196 -33.38 -25.78 12.32
CA ARG A 196 -33.27 -25.13 13.61
C ARG A 196 -31.98 -25.47 14.35
N ASP A 197 -31.55 -26.73 14.33
CA ASP A 197 -30.40 -27.23 15.06
C ASP A 197 -29.09 -26.85 14.38
N LEU A 198 -29.15 -26.35 13.15
CA LEU A 198 -27.97 -25.99 12.32
C LEU A 198 -27.77 -24.48 12.14
N VAL A 199 -28.72 -23.68 12.58
CA VAL A 199 -28.59 -22.20 12.53
C VAL A 199 -27.41 -21.78 13.41
N ASN A 200 -26.46 -21.00 12.84
CA ASN A 200 -25.24 -20.56 13.52
C ASN A 200 -24.30 -21.70 13.98
N HIS A 201 -24.34 -22.82 13.31
CA HIS A 201 -23.44 -23.98 13.53
C HIS A 201 -22.54 -24.28 12.33
N ASP A 202 -22.17 -23.25 11.56
CA ASP A 202 -21.25 -23.31 10.43
C ASP A 202 -21.62 -24.36 9.34
N HIS A 203 -22.90 -24.70 9.20
CA HIS A 203 -23.34 -25.55 8.12
C HIS A 203 -23.40 -24.78 6.80
N PRO A 204 -22.73 -25.26 5.72
CA PRO A 204 -22.59 -24.47 4.48
C PRO A 204 -23.91 -24.24 3.73
N GLN A 205 -24.99 -24.96 4.06
CA GLN A 205 -26.29 -24.84 3.42
C GLN A 205 -27.41 -24.37 4.35
N VAL A 206 -27.11 -24.05 5.61
CA VAL A 206 -28.01 -23.37 6.52
C VAL A 206 -27.37 -22.07 6.94
N ILE A 207 -27.64 -21.01 6.18
CA ILE A 207 -26.85 -19.78 6.20
C ILE A 207 -27.70 -18.55 6.48
N GLU A 208 -27.10 -17.57 7.11
CA GLU A 208 -27.63 -16.22 7.23
C GLU A 208 -27.66 -15.57 5.85
N ILE A 209 -28.82 -15.01 5.49
CA ILE A 209 -28.97 -14.21 4.26
C ILE A 209 -29.20 -12.74 4.54
N TRP A 210 -29.83 -12.38 5.67
CA TRP A 210 -30.18 -11.00 5.99
C TRP A 210 -30.03 -10.75 7.48
N ASN A 211 -29.36 -9.68 7.85
CA ASN A 211 -29.25 -9.23 9.22
C ASN A 211 -30.00 -7.90 9.40
N LEU A 212 -30.97 -7.88 10.32
CA LEU A 212 -31.72 -6.70 10.70
C LEU A 212 -31.16 -6.17 12.01
N VAL A 213 -30.47 -5.04 11.95
CA VAL A 213 -29.81 -4.43 13.12
C VAL A 213 -30.71 -3.33 13.69
N PHE A 214 -30.99 -3.43 14.97
CA PHE A 214 -31.80 -2.48 15.73
C PHE A 214 -30.86 -1.61 16.55
N MET A 215 -30.30 -0.58 15.94
CA MET A 215 -29.32 0.28 16.58
C MET A 215 -30.01 1.18 17.61
N GLN A 216 -29.63 0.98 18.85
CA GLN A 216 -30.19 1.68 19.99
C GLN A 216 -29.13 2.33 20.86
N PHE A 217 -27.89 1.87 20.79
CA PHE A 217 -26.83 2.22 21.75
C PHE A 217 -25.54 2.71 21.05
N ASN A 218 -24.76 3.45 21.82
CA ASN A 218 -23.37 3.77 21.54
C ASN A 218 -22.50 3.08 22.60
N ARG A 219 -21.55 2.24 22.16
CA ARG A 219 -20.56 1.61 23.03
C ARG A 219 -19.47 2.61 23.37
N LYS A 220 -19.30 2.91 24.65
CA LYS A 220 -18.26 3.79 25.14
C LYS A 220 -16.95 3.06 25.37
N ALA A 221 -15.85 3.82 25.53
CA ALA A 221 -14.53 3.28 25.76
C ALA A 221 -14.40 2.44 27.03
N ASP A 222 -15.19 2.76 28.06
CA ASP A 222 -15.27 1.98 29.30
C ASP A 222 -16.08 0.68 29.18
N GLY A 223 -16.62 0.40 27.99
CA GLY A 223 -17.47 -0.74 27.71
C GLY A 223 -18.95 -0.56 28.03
N SER A 224 -19.35 0.57 28.61
CA SER A 224 -20.74 0.86 28.90
C SER A 224 -21.54 1.22 27.64
N LEU A 225 -22.86 1.08 27.73
CA LEU A 225 -23.79 1.44 26.66
C LEU A 225 -24.55 2.73 27.00
N GLU A 226 -24.58 3.64 26.03
CA GLU A 226 -25.39 4.88 26.10
C GLU A 226 -26.43 4.83 24.98
N GLY A 227 -27.65 5.29 25.26
CA GLY A 227 -28.70 5.38 24.26
C GLY A 227 -28.33 6.33 23.11
N LEU A 228 -28.62 5.93 21.87
CA LEU A 228 -28.47 6.81 20.71
C LEU A 228 -29.54 7.92 20.72
N PRO A 229 -29.28 9.09 20.12
CA PRO A 229 -30.23 10.20 20.01
C PRO A 229 -31.53 9.78 19.34
N ALA A 230 -31.47 8.88 18.36
CA ALA A 230 -32.60 8.31 17.68
C ALA A 230 -32.40 6.81 17.43
N LYS A 231 -33.44 6.03 17.44
CA LYS A 231 -33.40 4.61 17.10
C LYS A 231 -33.25 4.46 15.59
N VAL A 232 -32.33 3.61 15.16
CA VAL A 232 -31.96 3.42 13.76
C VAL A 232 -32.20 1.97 13.37
N ILE A 233 -32.82 1.76 12.20
CA ILE A 233 -32.82 0.50 11.50
C ILE A 233 -31.64 0.53 10.54
N ASP A 234 -30.82 -0.50 10.62
CA ASP A 234 -29.74 -0.80 9.71
C ASP A 234 -29.88 -2.26 9.28
N THR A 235 -29.98 -2.53 8.00
CA THR A 235 -30.05 -3.90 7.52
C THR A 235 -28.98 -4.19 6.49
N GLY A 236 -28.53 -5.44 6.44
CA GLY A 236 -27.58 -5.89 5.46
C GLY A 236 -27.89 -7.31 4.99
N MET A 237 -28.23 -7.42 3.70
CA MET A 237 -28.49 -8.71 3.06
C MET A 237 -27.35 -9.02 2.09
N GLY A 238 -26.74 -10.19 2.24
CA GLY A 238 -25.74 -10.68 1.32
C GLY A 238 -26.35 -10.93 -0.06
N PHE A 239 -26.03 -10.08 -1.01
CA PHE A 239 -26.57 -10.16 -2.37
C PHE A 239 -26.24 -11.50 -3.04
N GLU A 240 -24.99 -11.95 -2.97
CA GLU A 240 -24.56 -13.22 -3.55
C GLU A 240 -25.25 -14.43 -2.92
N ARG A 241 -25.43 -14.38 -1.61
CA ARG A 241 -26.18 -15.44 -0.87
C ARG A 241 -27.66 -15.46 -1.26
N LEU A 242 -28.26 -14.30 -1.44
CA LEU A 242 -29.64 -14.22 -1.92
C LEU A 242 -29.76 -14.76 -3.36
N CYS A 243 -28.82 -14.43 -4.24
CA CYS A 243 -28.77 -15.01 -5.59
C CYS A 243 -28.67 -16.55 -5.54
N MET A 244 -27.83 -17.06 -4.67
CA MET A 244 -27.69 -18.50 -4.44
C MET A 244 -29.02 -19.14 -4.06
N ALA A 245 -29.69 -18.57 -3.07
CA ALA A 245 -31.01 -19.05 -2.61
C ALA A 245 -32.06 -18.97 -3.71
N MET A 246 -32.15 -17.86 -4.42
CA MET A 246 -33.13 -17.64 -5.48
C MET A 246 -32.91 -18.50 -6.71
N GLN A 247 -31.67 -18.84 -7.03
CA GLN A 247 -31.32 -19.66 -8.18
C GLN A 247 -31.25 -21.16 -7.86
N GLY A 248 -31.58 -21.53 -6.62
CA GLY A 248 -31.60 -22.94 -6.18
C GLY A 248 -30.20 -23.59 -6.19
N LYS A 249 -29.15 -22.81 -5.91
CA LYS A 249 -27.77 -23.28 -5.89
C LYS A 249 -27.30 -23.53 -4.46
N THR A 250 -26.21 -24.28 -4.32
CA THR A 250 -25.59 -24.59 -3.01
C THR A 250 -24.24 -23.87 -2.83
N SER A 251 -23.83 -23.09 -3.80
CA SER A 251 -22.62 -22.28 -3.79
C SER A 251 -22.87 -20.95 -4.51
N ASN A 252 -22.38 -19.86 -3.95
CA ASN A 252 -22.40 -18.56 -4.62
C ASN A 252 -21.73 -18.63 -6.00
N TYR A 253 -20.67 -19.44 -6.13
CA TYR A 253 -19.93 -19.62 -7.37
C TYR A 253 -20.72 -20.28 -8.49
N ASP A 254 -21.81 -20.96 -8.18
CA ASP A 254 -22.70 -21.61 -9.17
C ASP A 254 -23.77 -20.66 -9.70
N THR A 255 -23.87 -19.46 -9.14
CA THR A 255 -24.80 -18.43 -9.58
C THR A 255 -24.30 -17.70 -10.83
N ASP A 256 -25.18 -16.95 -11.48
CA ASP A 256 -24.83 -16.09 -12.62
C ASP A 256 -23.92 -14.91 -12.25
N VAL A 257 -23.71 -14.65 -10.98
CA VAL A 257 -22.70 -13.67 -10.51
C VAL A 257 -21.28 -14.14 -10.87
N PHE A 258 -21.00 -15.43 -10.77
CA PHE A 258 -19.65 -15.99 -10.93
C PHE A 258 -19.48 -16.92 -12.14
N GLN A 259 -20.54 -17.58 -12.61
CA GLN A 259 -20.42 -18.61 -13.65
C GLN A 259 -19.84 -18.09 -14.97
N PRO A 260 -20.19 -16.90 -15.48
CA PRO A 260 -19.54 -16.40 -16.69
C PRO A 260 -18.03 -16.25 -16.56
N MET A 261 -17.57 -15.80 -15.39
CA MET A 261 -16.14 -15.65 -15.11
C MET A 261 -15.46 -17.00 -14.96
N ILE A 262 -16.05 -17.93 -14.22
CA ILE A 262 -15.49 -19.28 -14.04
C ILE A 262 -15.36 -20.00 -15.38
N LYS A 263 -16.36 -19.90 -16.25
CA LYS A 263 -16.30 -20.47 -17.60
C LYS A 263 -15.18 -19.86 -18.45
N ALA A 264 -14.99 -18.55 -18.37
CA ALA A 264 -13.91 -17.87 -19.07
C ALA A 264 -12.53 -18.33 -18.58
N ILE A 265 -12.37 -18.50 -17.27
CA ILE A 265 -11.13 -19.00 -16.65
C ILE A 265 -10.87 -20.46 -17.08
N ALA A 266 -11.89 -21.30 -17.04
CA ALA A 266 -11.78 -22.69 -17.46
C ALA A 266 -11.35 -22.81 -18.93
N ASN A 267 -11.94 -22.02 -19.82
CA ASN A 267 -11.57 -21.99 -21.24
C ASN A 267 -10.13 -21.54 -21.44
N MET A 268 -9.70 -20.53 -20.72
CA MET A 268 -8.32 -20.02 -20.77
C MET A 268 -7.31 -21.06 -20.30
N ALA A 269 -7.63 -21.79 -19.25
CA ALA A 269 -6.78 -22.83 -18.69
C ALA A 269 -6.84 -24.18 -19.44
N GLY A 270 -7.75 -24.32 -20.39
CA GLY A 270 -7.98 -25.58 -21.09
C GLY A 270 -8.52 -26.69 -20.19
N THR A 271 -9.30 -26.33 -19.18
CA THR A 271 -9.90 -27.25 -18.21
C THR A 271 -11.41 -27.05 -18.10
N GLU A 272 -12.06 -27.88 -17.31
CA GLU A 272 -13.50 -27.82 -17.07
C GLU A 272 -13.77 -27.72 -15.56
N TYR A 273 -14.65 -26.80 -15.18
CA TYR A 273 -15.08 -26.65 -13.80
C TYR A 273 -15.90 -27.87 -13.35
N GLY A 274 -15.60 -28.39 -12.17
CA GLY A 274 -16.26 -29.55 -11.60
C GLY A 274 -15.51 -30.88 -11.80
N LYS A 275 -14.32 -30.89 -12.41
CA LYS A 275 -13.53 -32.08 -12.68
C LYS A 275 -12.38 -32.33 -11.70
N ASP A 276 -11.73 -31.28 -11.25
CA ASP A 276 -10.59 -31.36 -10.33
C ASP A 276 -10.78 -30.38 -9.18
N ALA A 277 -10.74 -30.86 -7.95
CA ALA A 277 -11.03 -30.05 -6.76
C ALA A 277 -10.06 -28.88 -6.58
N GLN A 278 -8.77 -29.07 -6.86
CA GLN A 278 -7.77 -27.99 -6.72
C GLN A 278 -7.92 -26.93 -7.81
N GLN A 279 -8.18 -27.35 -9.04
CA GLN A 279 -8.45 -26.45 -10.15
C GLN A 279 -9.75 -25.67 -9.94
N ASP A 280 -10.76 -26.29 -9.36
CA ASP A 280 -12.02 -25.65 -9.04
C ASP A 280 -11.81 -24.54 -8.00
N VAL A 281 -11.03 -24.81 -6.95
CA VAL A 281 -10.64 -23.78 -5.96
C VAL A 281 -9.91 -22.63 -6.63
N ALA A 282 -8.94 -22.92 -7.50
CA ALA A 282 -8.19 -21.91 -8.24
C ALA A 282 -9.11 -21.02 -9.10
N MET A 283 -10.05 -21.62 -9.81
CA MET A 283 -11.01 -20.88 -10.63
C MET A 283 -11.93 -20.00 -9.78
N ARG A 284 -12.38 -20.49 -8.61
CA ARG A 284 -13.18 -19.69 -7.68
C ARG A 284 -12.40 -18.52 -7.10
N VAL A 285 -11.16 -18.76 -6.68
CA VAL A 285 -10.27 -17.69 -6.16
C VAL A 285 -10.08 -16.59 -7.19
N ILE A 286 -9.75 -16.96 -8.43
CA ILE A 286 -9.53 -15.98 -9.50
C ILE A 286 -10.81 -15.23 -9.84
N ALA A 287 -11.94 -15.93 -9.96
CA ALA A 287 -13.23 -15.30 -10.25
C ALA A 287 -13.67 -14.31 -9.16
N ASP A 288 -13.44 -14.66 -7.90
CA ASP A 288 -13.69 -13.77 -6.77
C ASP A 288 -12.73 -12.57 -6.79
N HIS A 289 -11.43 -12.82 -6.92
CA HIS A 289 -10.41 -11.80 -6.75
C HIS A 289 -10.37 -10.78 -7.88
N ILE A 290 -10.64 -11.16 -9.12
CA ILE A 290 -10.72 -10.19 -10.22
C ILE A 290 -11.83 -9.15 -9.97
N ARG A 291 -12.94 -9.58 -9.40
CA ARG A 291 -14.04 -8.70 -9.00
C ARG A 291 -13.60 -7.70 -7.92
N THR A 292 -12.95 -8.20 -6.88
CA THR A 292 -12.41 -7.38 -5.79
C THR A 292 -11.41 -6.34 -6.28
N ILE A 293 -10.47 -6.78 -7.09
CA ILE A 293 -9.37 -5.92 -7.59
C ILE A 293 -9.90 -4.86 -8.55
N ALA A 294 -10.74 -5.26 -9.50
CA ALA A 294 -11.29 -4.35 -10.50
C ALA A 294 -12.12 -3.23 -9.84
N PHE A 295 -12.97 -3.56 -8.89
CA PHE A 295 -13.76 -2.56 -8.16
C PHE A 295 -12.92 -1.69 -7.24
N SER A 296 -11.88 -2.23 -6.63
CA SER A 296 -10.95 -1.43 -5.81
C SER A 296 -10.21 -0.39 -6.63
N ILE A 297 -9.72 -0.77 -7.81
CA ILE A 297 -9.05 0.16 -8.73
C ILE A 297 -10.05 1.20 -9.25
N THR A 298 -11.25 0.77 -9.59
CA THR A 298 -12.34 1.67 -10.02
C THR A 298 -12.66 2.71 -8.96
N ASP A 299 -12.67 2.32 -7.69
CA ASP A 299 -12.93 3.21 -6.55
C ASP A 299 -11.69 4.01 -6.11
N GLY A 300 -10.63 4.01 -6.90
CA GLY A 300 -9.48 4.91 -6.74
C GLY A 300 -8.30 4.33 -5.96
N GLN A 301 -8.29 3.01 -5.66
CA GLN A 301 -7.18 2.39 -4.96
C GLN A 301 -6.30 1.55 -5.89
N LEU A 302 -5.07 1.99 -6.08
CA LEU A 302 -4.06 1.23 -6.81
C LEU A 302 -3.31 0.28 -5.87
N PRO A 303 -2.84 -0.89 -6.38
CA PRO A 303 -1.93 -1.73 -5.62
C PRO A 303 -0.66 -0.96 -5.23
N SER A 304 -0.20 -1.15 -4.00
CA SER A 304 1.01 -0.50 -3.49
C SER A 304 1.62 -1.29 -2.33
N ASN A 305 2.71 -0.77 -1.75
CA ASN A 305 3.42 -1.41 -0.65
C ASN A 305 2.85 -1.09 0.75
N ALA A 306 1.83 -0.23 0.83
CA ALA A 306 1.33 0.24 2.12
C ALA A 306 -0.19 0.33 2.17
N LYS A 307 -0.74 0.21 3.38
CA LYS A 307 -2.17 0.43 3.70
C LYS A 307 -3.11 -0.36 2.77
N ALA A 308 -4.15 0.31 2.28
CA ALA A 308 -5.16 -0.27 1.41
C ALA A 308 -4.56 -0.86 0.12
N GLY A 309 -3.59 -0.18 -0.48
CA GLY A 309 -2.92 -0.67 -1.68
C GLY A 309 -2.16 -1.99 -1.49
N TYR A 310 -1.60 -2.20 -0.32
CA TYR A 310 -0.95 -3.47 0.05
C TYR A 310 -1.97 -4.62 0.11
N VAL A 311 -3.14 -4.38 0.69
CA VAL A 311 -4.21 -5.38 0.74
C VAL A 311 -4.66 -5.78 -0.67
N ILE A 312 -4.87 -4.80 -1.54
CA ILE A 312 -5.26 -5.06 -2.93
C ILE A 312 -4.17 -5.83 -3.68
N ARG A 313 -2.92 -5.47 -3.48
CA ARG A 313 -1.76 -6.20 -4.04
C ARG A 313 -1.72 -7.65 -3.58
N ARG A 314 -1.96 -7.91 -2.30
CA ARG A 314 -2.03 -9.27 -1.76
C ARG A 314 -3.12 -10.11 -2.42
N ILE A 315 -4.31 -9.54 -2.58
CA ILE A 315 -5.44 -10.23 -3.21
C ILE A 315 -5.11 -10.56 -4.67
N LEU A 316 -4.56 -9.60 -5.41
CA LEU A 316 -4.14 -9.82 -6.80
C LEU A 316 -3.09 -10.92 -6.91
N ARG A 317 -2.05 -10.86 -6.10
CA ARG A 317 -0.97 -11.85 -6.10
C ARG A 317 -1.46 -13.23 -5.69
N ARG A 318 -2.43 -13.32 -4.78
CA ARG A 318 -3.05 -14.60 -4.43
C ARG A 318 -3.73 -15.23 -5.63
N ALA A 319 -4.47 -14.48 -6.41
CA ALA A 319 -5.13 -14.98 -7.62
C ALA A 319 -4.11 -15.42 -8.69
N VAL A 320 -3.08 -14.61 -8.94
CA VAL A 320 -2.00 -14.96 -9.88
C VAL A 320 -1.32 -16.27 -9.47
N ARG A 321 -1.06 -16.42 -8.18
CA ARG A 321 -0.46 -17.64 -7.62
C ARG A 321 -1.30 -18.89 -7.88
N TYR A 322 -2.61 -18.81 -7.62
CA TYR A 322 -3.50 -19.95 -7.90
C TYR A 322 -3.54 -20.30 -9.39
N GLY A 323 -3.54 -19.30 -10.24
CA GLY A 323 -3.44 -19.52 -11.69
C GLY A 323 -2.12 -20.15 -12.10
N TYR A 324 -1.02 -19.71 -11.54
CA TYR A 324 0.32 -20.24 -11.79
C TYR A 324 0.46 -21.69 -11.30
N THR A 325 0.06 -21.95 -10.07
CA THR A 325 0.26 -23.25 -9.41
C THR A 325 -0.67 -24.32 -9.94
N PHE A 326 -1.95 -24.03 -10.14
CA PHE A 326 -2.97 -25.04 -10.40
C PHE A 326 -3.54 -25.03 -11.83
N LEU A 327 -3.45 -23.91 -12.54
CA LEU A 327 -4.02 -23.75 -13.87
C LEU A 327 -2.97 -23.58 -14.98
N GLY A 328 -1.69 -23.73 -14.65
CA GLY A 328 -0.61 -23.66 -15.63
C GLY A 328 -0.39 -22.28 -16.27
N GLN A 329 -0.90 -21.22 -15.65
CA GLN A 329 -0.80 -19.87 -16.17
C GLN A 329 0.54 -19.22 -15.80
N LYS A 330 1.53 -19.35 -16.66
CA LYS A 330 2.90 -18.86 -16.45
C LYS A 330 3.12 -17.42 -16.92
N GLN A 331 2.15 -16.84 -17.60
CA GLN A 331 2.17 -15.45 -18.07
C GLN A 331 0.96 -14.69 -17.50
N ALA A 332 0.98 -13.35 -17.58
CA ALA A 332 -0.14 -12.54 -17.16
C ALA A 332 -1.42 -12.93 -17.91
N PHE A 333 -2.50 -13.13 -17.17
CA PHE A 333 -3.77 -13.61 -17.70
C PHE A 333 -5.00 -12.91 -17.11
N MET A 334 -4.93 -12.46 -15.87
CA MET A 334 -6.10 -11.88 -15.18
C MET A 334 -6.63 -10.63 -15.87
N TYR A 335 -5.76 -9.80 -16.41
CA TYR A 335 -6.19 -8.59 -17.10
C TYR A 335 -7.09 -8.89 -18.31
N LYS A 336 -6.95 -10.09 -18.92
CA LYS A 336 -7.79 -10.54 -20.04
C LYS A 336 -9.21 -10.93 -19.60
N LEU A 337 -9.42 -11.12 -18.31
CA LEU A 337 -10.72 -11.49 -17.74
C LEU A 337 -11.61 -10.28 -17.46
N LEU A 338 -11.06 -9.07 -17.44
CA LEU A 338 -11.82 -7.87 -17.14
C LEU A 338 -13.01 -7.64 -18.06
N PRO A 339 -12.92 -7.85 -19.40
CA PRO A 339 -14.09 -7.72 -20.27
C PRO A 339 -15.27 -8.61 -19.87
N VAL A 340 -15.00 -9.80 -19.36
CA VAL A 340 -16.04 -10.72 -18.86
C VAL A 340 -16.76 -10.14 -17.65
N LEU A 341 -16.00 -9.53 -16.71
CA LEU A 341 -16.58 -8.85 -15.56
C LEU A 341 -17.44 -7.65 -15.98
N ILE A 342 -16.96 -6.87 -16.94
CA ILE A 342 -17.69 -5.71 -17.46
C ILE A 342 -18.99 -6.15 -18.12
N ASP A 343 -19.00 -7.21 -18.91
CA ASP A 343 -20.20 -7.75 -19.53
C ASP A 343 -21.23 -8.20 -18.47
N ASN A 344 -20.76 -8.73 -17.36
CA ASN A 344 -21.61 -9.22 -16.29
C ASN A 344 -22.10 -8.14 -15.32
N MET A 345 -21.28 -7.14 -15.00
CA MET A 345 -21.54 -6.15 -13.96
C MET A 345 -21.49 -4.69 -14.43
N GLY A 346 -21.07 -4.44 -15.66
CA GLY A 346 -20.87 -3.09 -16.17
C GLY A 346 -22.15 -2.26 -16.31
N GLU A 347 -23.31 -2.89 -16.45
CA GLU A 347 -24.59 -2.19 -16.49
C GLU A 347 -24.96 -1.63 -15.12
N ALA A 348 -24.74 -2.41 -14.07
CA ALA A 348 -24.98 -1.98 -12.69
C ALA A 348 -23.91 -0.98 -12.19
N TYR A 349 -22.70 -1.10 -12.71
CA TYR A 349 -21.54 -0.29 -12.35
C TYR A 349 -20.81 0.21 -13.61
N PRO A 350 -21.33 1.26 -14.26
CA PRO A 350 -20.78 1.77 -15.53
C PRO A 350 -19.32 2.25 -15.44
N GLU A 351 -18.86 2.59 -14.23
CA GLU A 351 -17.50 3.01 -13.94
C GLU A 351 -16.45 1.94 -14.28
N LEU A 352 -16.81 0.65 -14.24
CA LEU A 352 -15.92 -0.44 -14.67
C LEU A 352 -15.50 -0.28 -16.13
N LYS A 353 -16.46 -0.03 -17.00
CA LYS A 353 -16.21 0.16 -18.44
C LYS A 353 -15.45 1.46 -18.71
N ALA A 354 -15.80 2.53 -18.01
CA ALA A 354 -15.15 3.82 -18.13
C ALA A 354 -13.64 3.74 -17.79
N GLN A 355 -13.25 2.85 -16.85
CA GLN A 355 -11.88 2.69 -16.38
C GLN A 355 -11.19 1.42 -16.92
N GLN A 356 -11.78 0.75 -17.89
CA GLN A 356 -11.30 -0.54 -18.39
C GLN A 356 -9.82 -0.54 -18.75
N THR A 357 -9.36 0.45 -19.52
CA THR A 357 -7.97 0.53 -19.97
C THR A 357 -6.99 0.64 -18.80
N LEU A 358 -7.32 1.47 -17.80
CA LEU A 358 -6.50 1.62 -16.60
C LEU A 358 -6.46 0.32 -15.80
N ILE A 359 -7.62 -0.28 -15.55
CA ILE A 359 -7.72 -1.51 -14.75
C ILE A 359 -6.91 -2.64 -15.40
N GLU A 360 -7.06 -2.86 -16.70
CA GLU A 360 -6.32 -3.88 -17.44
C GLU A 360 -4.81 -3.69 -17.35
N LYS A 361 -4.33 -2.46 -17.52
CA LYS A 361 -2.90 -2.16 -17.47
C LYS A 361 -2.31 -2.30 -16.07
N VAL A 362 -3.02 -1.84 -15.05
CA VAL A 362 -2.60 -1.98 -13.64
C VAL A 362 -2.51 -3.45 -13.26
N ILE A 363 -3.53 -4.23 -13.60
CA ILE A 363 -3.52 -5.67 -13.30
C ILE A 363 -2.38 -6.37 -14.02
N LYS A 364 -2.21 -6.12 -15.33
CA LYS A 364 -1.15 -6.75 -16.12
C LYS A 364 0.23 -6.47 -15.57
N GLU A 365 0.54 -5.24 -15.20
CA GLU A 365 1.86 -4.89 -14.65
C GLU A 365 2.11 -5.55 -13.29
N GLU A 366 1.11 -5.57 -12.42
CA GLU A 366 1.22 -6.27 -11.14
C GLU A 366 1.40 -7.77 -11.32
N GLU A 367 0.72 -8.37 -12.29
CA GLU A 367 0.91 -9.77 -12.65
C GLU A 367 2.34 -10.02 -13.15
N ASP A 368 2.83 -9.22 -14.09
CA ASP A 368 4.18 -9.37 -14.65
C ASP A 368 5.25 -9.20 -13.56
N SER A 369 5.06 -8.22 -12.67
CA SER A 369 5.96 -8.00 -11.54
C SER A 369 5.99 -9.20 -10.59
N PHE A 370 4.83 -9.75 -10.26
CA PHE A 370 4.73 -10.90 -9.36
C PHE A 370 5.26 -12.19 -9.98
N LEU A 371 5.05 -12.38 -11.27
CA LEU A 371 5.61 -13.53 -11.99
C LEU A 371 7.14 -13.53 -11.94
N ARG A 372 7.76 -12.35 -12.05
CA ARG A 372 9.22 -12.20 -11.85
C ARG A 372 9.63 -12.55 -10.41
N THR A 373 8.83 -12.16 -9.42
CA THR A 373 9.03 -12.53 -8.02
C THR A 373 8.94 -14.05 -7.82
N LEU A 374 7.96 -14.70 -8.46
CA LEU A 374 7.81 -16.17 -8.42
C LEU A 374 9.05 -16.87 -9.01
N GLU A 375 9.55 -16.43 -10.15
CA GLU A 375 10.77 -16.99 -10.75
C GLU A 375 11.99 -16.83 -9.85
N THR A 376 12.17 -15.65 -9.23
CA THR A 376 13.24 -15.39 -8.28
C THR A 376 13.11 -16.28 -7.05
N GLY A 377 11.90 -16.38 -6.50
CA GLY A 377 11.62 -17.24 -5.35
C GLY A 377 11.90 -18.71 -5.61
N ILE A 378 11.54 -19.21 -6.78
CA ILE A 378 11.83 -20.60 -7.19
C ILE A 378 13.34 -20.86 -7.19
N ARG A 379 14.13 -19.96 -7.78
CA ARG A 379 15.60 -20.08 -7.80
C ARG A 379 16.21 -20.07 -6.40
N LEU A 380 15.73 -19.19 -5.53
CA LEU A 380 16.19 -19.11 -4.14
C LEU A 380 15.82 -20.35 -3.35
N LEU A 381 14.61 -20.86 -3.54
CA LEU A 381 14.15 -22.11 -2.90
C LEU A 381 14.98 -23.31 -3.39
N GLU A 382 15.25 -23.42 -4.68
CA GLU A 382 16.12 -24.46 -5.25
C GLU A 382 17.53 -24.44 -4.61
N LYS A 383 18.10 -23.25 -4.47
CA LYS A 383 19.38 -23.05 -3.79
C LYS A 383 19.32 -23.53 -2.35
N THR A 384 18.31 -23.13 -1.59
CA THR A 384 18.11 -23.53 -0.19
C THR A 384 17.94 -25.05 -0.06
N MET A 385 17.14 -25.67 -0.95
CA MET A 385 16.98 -27.13 -0.99
C MET A 385 18.28 -27.85 -1.29
N ASN A 386 19.07 -27.38 -2.25
CA ASN A 386 20.35 -27.98 -2.62
C ASN A 386 21.35 -27.88 -1.46
N GLU A 387 21.40 -26.76 -0.75
CA GLU A 387 22.25 -26.59 0.44
C GLU A 387 21.83 -27.54 1.57
N ALA A 388 20.54 -27.73 1.80
CA ALA A 388 20.02 -28.67 2.79
C ALA A 388 20.36 -30.12 2.42
N LYS A 389 20.18 -30.50 1.14
CA LYS A 389 20.54 -31.84 0.63
C LYS A 389 22.04 -32.11 0.76
N ALA A 390 22.89 -31.15 0.46
CA ALA A 390 24.35 -31.25 0.61
C ALA A 390 24.77 -31.46 2.07
N SER A 391 23.97 -30.95 3.03
CA SER A 391 24.15 -31.15 4.47
C SER A 391 23.47 -32.41 5.02
N GLY A 392 22.88 -33.23 4.15
CA GLY A 392 22.12 -34.43 4.51
C GLY A 392 20.78 -34.20 5.20
N LYS A 393 20.25 -32.98 5.11
CA LYS A 393 18.94 -32.59 5.70
C LYS A 393 17.80 -32.79 4.71
N LYS A 394 16.64 -33.20 5.21
CA LYS A 394 15.39 -33.29 4.44
C LYS A 394 14.41 -32.16 4.75
N GLU A 395 14.83 -31.17 5.54
CA GLU A 395 14.03 -30.07 6.00
C GLU A 395 14.79 -28.77 5.78
N ILE A 396 14.11 -27.73 5.29
CA ILE A 396 14.63 -26.36 5.30
C ILE A 396 14.21 -25.65 6.59
N SER A 397 14.96 -24.61 7.01
CA SER A 397 14.57 -23.84 8.18
C SER A 397 13.29 -23.04 7.93
N GLY A 398 12.46 -22.89 8.95
CA GLY A 398 11.28 -22.04 8.89
C GLY A 398 11.62 -20.56 8.71
N VAL A 399 12.83 -20.15 9.12
CA VAL A 399 13.34 -18.78 8.90
C VAL A 399 13.59 -18.54 7.41
N ASP A 400 14.15 -19.51 6.69
CA ASP A 400 14.38 -19.41 5.24
C ASP A 400 13.06 -19.37 4.48
N GLY A 401 12.09 -20.22 4.84
CA GLY A 401 10.76 -20.21 4.27
C GLY A 401 10.01 -18.90 4.54
N PHE A 402 10.11 -18.38 5.75
CA PHE A 402 9.53 -17.08 6.10
C PHE A 402 10.20 -15.93 5.35
N THR A 403 11.51 -15.97 5.15
CA THR A 403 12.26 -14.96 4.38
C THR A 403 11.79 -14.93 2.92
N LEU A 404 11.58 -16.10 2.31
CA LEU A 404 10.99 -16.19 0.96
C LEU A 404 9.62 -15.51 0.90
N TYR A 405 8.79 -15.70 1.90
CA TYR A 405 7.48 -15.09 2.01
C TYR A 405 7.56 -13.59 2.29
N ASP A 406 8.24 -13.19 3.34
CA ASP A 406 8.22 -11.81 3.86
C ASP A 406 9.05 -10.84 2.99
N THR A 407 10.24 -11.27 2.58
CA THR A 407 11.18 -10.42 1.81
C THR A 407 10.92 -10.45 0.31
N PHE A 408 10.63 -11.63 -0.22
CA PHE A 408 10.49 -11.85 -1.66
C PHE A 408 9.05 -12.02 -2.12
N GLY A 409 8.07 -12.04 -1.20
CA GLY A 409 6.66 -12.22 -1.52
C GLY A 409 6.34 -13.59 -2.13
N PHE A 410 7.20 -14.59 -1.89
CA PHE A 410 7.03 -15.94 -2.43
C PHE A 410 6.02 -16.72 -1.59
N PRO A 411 4.95 -17.25 -2.18
CA PRO A 411 3.84 -17.86 -1.44
C PRO A 411 4.24 -19.13 -0.69
N LEU A 412 3.77 -19.27 0.56
CA LEU A 412 4.07 -20.42 1.41
C LEU A 412 3.61 -21.75 0.81
N ASP A 413 2.38 -21.81 0.32
CA ASP A 413 1.82 -23.04 -0.25
C ASP A 413 2.56 -23.50 -1.52
N LEU A 414 3.11 -22.58 -2.30
CA LEU A 414 4.00 -22.91 -3.41
C LEU A 414 5.34 -23.43 -2.91
N THR A 415 5.87 -22.84 -1.84
CA THR A 415 7.07 -23.36 -1.15
C THR A 415 6.84 -24.80 -0.69
N GLU A 416 5.74 -25.04 0.00
CA GLU A 416 5.37 -26.40 0.49
C GLU A 416 5.19 -27.40 -0.65
N LEU A 417 4.56 -27.00 -1.74
CA LEU A 417 4.36 -27.82 -2.92
C LEU A 417 5.72 -28.25 -3.53
N ILE A 418 6.60 -27.29 -3.76
CA ILE A 418 7.93 -27.56 -4.35
C ILE A 418 8.77 -28.44 -3.41
N LEU A 419 8.73 -28.18 -2.12
CA LEU A 419 9.42 -29.00 -1.12
C LEU A 419 8.91 -30.44 -1.17
N ARG A 420 7.60 -30.63 -1.19
CA ARG A 420 6.96 -31.95 -1.23
C ARG A 420 7.36 -32.73 -2.49
N GLU A 421 7.37 -32.09 -3.65
CA GLU A 421 7.81 -32.67 -4.92
C GLU A 421 9.27 -33.11 -4.88
N ASN A 422 10.10 -32.51 -4.02
CA ASN A 422 11.50 -32.85 -3.82
C ASN A 422 11.74 -33.76 -2.59
N GLY A 423 10.67 -34.25 -1.97
CA GLY A 423 10.77 -35.12 -0.79
C GLY A 423 11.28 -34.38 0.47
N MET A 424 11.07 -33.10 0.53
CA MET A 424 11.51 -32.21 1.61
C MET A 424 10.34 -31.58 2.34
N THR A 425 10.61 -31.04 3.52
CA THR A 425 9.64 -30.33 4.36
C THR A 425 10.26 -29.02 4.86
N GLU A 426 9.41 -28.18 5.45
CA GLU A 426 9.80 -26.95 6.14
C GLU A 426 9.56 -27.09 7.65
N ASN A 427 10.37 -26.44 8.47
CA ASN A 427 10.13 -26.36 9.91
C ASN A 427 8.98 -25.42 10.21
N GLU A 428 7.79 -25.98 10.39
CA GLU A 428 6.56 -25.23 10.62
C GLU A 428 6.56 -24.42 11.90
N GLU A 429 7.21 -24.90 12.97
CA GLU A 429 7.26 -24.20 14.26
C GLU A 429 8.06 -22.91 14.14
N GLU A 430 9.23 -22.97 13.50
CA GLU A 430 10.06 -21.79 13.23
C GLU A 430 9.32 -20.80 12.31
N TYR A 431 8.66 -21.29 11.27
CA TYR A 431 7.87 -20.45 10.36
C TYR A 431 6.75 -19.73 11.10
N LYS A 432 5.96 -20.45 11.90
CA LYS A 432 4.86 -19.89 12.69
C LYS A 432 5.35 -18.86 13.71
N ALA A 433 6.50 -19.09 14.32
CA ALA A 433 7.12 -18.15 15.25
C ALA A 433 7.50 -16.82 14.55
N GLU A 434 8.09 -16.89 13.36
CA GLU A 434 8.43 -15.69 12.59
C GLU A 434 7.17 -14.96 12.08
N MET A 435 6.15 -15.69 11.63
CA MET A 435 4.85 -15.12 11.22
C MET A 435 4.17 -14.40 12.39
N GLN A 436 4.21 -14.98 13.59
CA GLN A 436 3.63 -14.37 14.79
C GLN A 436 4.34 -13.06 15.15
N LYS A 437 5.65 -13.03 15.07
CA LYS A 437 6.45 -11.80 15.29
C LYS A 437 6.07 -10.70 14.30
N GLN A 438 5.82 -11.05 13.04
CA GLN A 438 5.36 -10.10 12.03
C GLN A 438 3.97 -9.55 12.35
N LYS A 439 3.02 -10.45 12.70
CA LYS A 439 1.66 -10.07 13.08
C LYS A 439 1.64 -9.14 14.29
N GLU A 440 2.46 -9.40 15.29
CA GLU A 440 2.58 -8.56 16.48
C GLU A 440 3.17 -7.19 16.16
N ARG A 441 4.20 -7.13 15.30
CA ARG A 441 4.76 -5.86 14.81
C ARG A 441 3.73 -5.04 14.05
N ALA A 442 2.97 -5.67 13.16
CA ALA A 442 1.91 -5.01 12.40
C ALA A 442 0.77 -4.53 13.31
N ARG A 443 0.36 -5.33 14.29
CA ARG A 443 -0.68 -4.99 15.26
C ARG A 443 -0.28 -3.82 16.16
N ASN A 444 0.95 -3.83 16.67
CA ASN A 444 1.48 -2.76 17.51
C ASN A 444 1.67 -1.45 16.75
N ALA A 445 1.97 -1.52 15.46
CA ALA A 445 2.09 -0.35 14.61
C ALA A 445 0.73 0.30 14.28
N ALA A 446 -0.36 -0.46 14.33
CA ALA A 446 -1.70 -0.04 13.95
C ALA A 446 -2.61 0.32 15.16
N ALA A 447 -2.18 0.04 16.39
CA ALA A 447 -3.00 0.22 17.58
C ALA A 447 -3.21 1.71 17.89
N VAL A 448 -4.45 2.17 17.76
CA VAL A 448 -4.93 3.48 18.19
C VAL A 448 -6.05 3.24 19.19
N GLU A 449 -5.86 3.69 20.43
CA GLU A 449 -6.91 3.65 21.45
C GLU A 449 -7.59 5.01 21.53
N THR A 450 -8.90 5.08 21.21
CA THR A 450 -9.72 6.28 21.35
C THR A 450 -10.53 6.25 22.63
N GLY A 451 -10.47 7.33 23.41
CA GLY A 451 -11.36 7.56 24.56
C GLY A 451 -12.76 7.97 24.14
N ASP A 452 -13.62 8.16 25.11
CA ASP A 452 -14.98 8.66 24.89
C ASP A 452 -14.99 10.18 24.68
N TRP A 453 -15.94 10.63 23.86
CA TRP A 453 -16.20 12.05 23.71
C TRP A 453 -16.77 12.65 25.03
N ILE A 454 -16.15 13.71 25.49
CA ILE A 454 -16.69 14.56 26.56
C ILE A 454 -17.38 15.73 25.87
N VAL A 455 -18.69 15.76 25.94
CA VAL A 455 -19.52 16.78 25.29
C VAL A 455 -19.73 17.96 26.24
N LEU A 456 -19.28 19.12 25.79
CA LEU A 456 -19.46 20.38 26.51
C LEU A 456 -20.67 21.14 26.00
N ASN A 457 -20.87 21.17 24.71
CA ASN A 457 -21.97 21.83 24.03
C ASN A 457 -22.50 20.93 22.89
N GLU A 458 -23.80 20.89 22.73
CA GLU A 458 -24.40 20.25 21.58
C GLU A 458 -24.35 21.17 20.36
N GLY A 459 -24.25 20.61 19.19
CA GLY A 459 -24.23 21.35 17.94
C GLY A 459 -23.40 20.67 16.87
N GLU A 460 -23.43 21.26 15.68
CA GLU A 460 -22.66 20.83 14.52
C GLU A 460 -21.53 21.80 14.27
N THR A 461 -20.46 21.31 13.66
CA THR A 461 -19.31 22.13 13.26
C THR A 461 -19.62 22.88 11.97
N ASN A 462 -19.41 24.20 11.98
CA ASN A 462 -19.46 25.03 10.80
C ASN A 462 -18.03 25.32 10.31
N PHE A 463 -17.72 24.95 9.07
CA PHE A 463 -16.42 25.27 8.48
C PHE A 463 -16.45 26.65 7.81
N VAL A 464 -15.62 27.55 8.32
CA VAL A 464 -15.52 28.95 7.85
C VAL A 464 -14.19 29.28 7.17
N GLY A 465 -13.35 28.27 6.93
CA GLY A 465 -11.97 28.44 6.52
C GLY A 465 -11.75 28.88 5.07
N TYR A 466 -12.78 28.89 4.23
CA TYR A 466 -12.68 29.48 2.89
C TYR A 466 -12.62 31.02 2.93
N ASP A 467 -13.21 31.61 3.97
CA ASP A 467 -13.34 33.06 4.11
C ASP A 467 -12.49 33.65 5.23
N TYR A 468 -12.18 32.83 6.25
CA TYR A 468 -11.53 33.29 7.46
C TYR A 468 -10.34 32.40 7.83
N THR A 469 -9.28 33.01 8.33
CA THR A 469 -8.14 32.34 8.97
C THR A 469 -8.14 32.50 10.49
N GLU A 470 -8.97 33.38 11.00
CA GLU A 470 -9.23 33.57 12.42
C GLU A 470 -10.75 33.60 12.63
N TYR A 471 -11.24 32.93 13.64
CA TYR A 471 -12.66 32.93 13.95
C TYR A 471 -12.94 32.64 15.42
N GLU A 472 -13.93 33.30 15.98
CA GLU A 472 -14.42 32.99 17.32
C GLU A 472 -15.10 31.66 17.35
N THR A 473 -14.79 30.83 18.34
CA THR A 473 -15.30 29.48 18.46
C THR A 473 -15.44 29.04 19.92
N SER A 474 -16.07 27.90 20.10
CA SER A 474 -16.11 27.18 21.36
C SER A 474 -15.90 25.71 21.12
N ILE A 475 -15.40 25.00 22.12
CA ILE A 475 -15.25 23.56 22.06
C ILE A 475 -16.60 22.89 22.24
N LEU A 476 -17.05 22.13 21.27
CA LEU A 476 -18.25 21.31 21.37
C LEU A 476 -17.98 20.05 22.18
N ARG A 477 -16.88 19.34 21.86
CA ARG A 477 -16.47 18.13 22.53
C ARG A 477 -15.00 17.85 22.31
N TYR A 478 -14.46 16.98 23.14
CA TYR A 478 -13.08 16.50 23.02
C TYR A 478 -12.96 15.07 23.49
N ARG A 479 -11.89 14.41 23.08
CA ARG A 479 -11.51 13.07 23.57
C ARG A 479 -10.01 12.88 23.58
N GLN A 480 -9.55 11.93 24.37
CA GLN A 480 -8.16 11.50 24.44
C GLN A 480 -7.91 10.36 23.47
N VAL A 481 -6.76 10.36 22.80
CA VAL A 481 -6.32 9.29 21.91
C VAL A 481 -4.91 8.88 22.31
N LYS A 482 -4.69 7.57 22.42
CA LYS A 482 -3.37 6.99 22.65
C LYS A 482 -2.90 6.28 21.39
N GLN A 483 -1.74 6.70 20.88
CA GLN A 483 -1.12 6.13 19.70
C GLN A 483 0.38 6.03 19.91
N LYS A 484 0.97 4.82 19.76
CA LYS A 484 2.41 4.59 19.87
C LYS A 484 3.06 5.21 21.12
N ASN A 485 2.47 4.97 22.30
CA ASN A 485 2.91 5.56 23.58
C ASN A 485 2.82 7.10 23.68
N GLN A 486 2.14 7.73 22.73
CA GLN A 486 1.87 9.16 22.76
C GLN A 486 0.39 9.42 23.07
N THR A 487 0.13 10.33 23.99
CA THR A 487 -1.22 10.80 24.28
C THR A 487 -1.50 12.08 23.51
N LEU A 488 -2.54 12.06 22.70
CA LEU A 488 -3.03 13.22 21.96
C LEU A 488 -4.50 13.47 22.32
N TYR A 489 -4.96 14.66 22.00
CA TYR A 489 -6.35 15.05 22.19
C TYR A 489 -6.97 15.43 20.86
N GLN A 490 -8.22 15.07 20.69
CA GLN A 490 -9.03 15.45 19.55
C GLN A 490 -10.12 16.40 20.00
N ILE A 491 -10.18 17.56 19.35
CA ILE A 491 -11.09 18.64 19.72
C ILE A 491 -12.00 18.96 18.53
N VAL A 492 -13.30 19.06 18.80
CA VAL A 492 -14.32 19.49 17.85
C VAL A 492 -14.77 20.89 18.22
N LEU A 493 -14.67 21.82 17.29
CA LEU A 493 -15.05 23.22 17.45
C LEU A 493 -16.43 23.51 16.85
N SER A 494 -17.15 24.48 17.40
CA SER A 494 -18.44 24.94 16.87
C SER A 494 -18.28 25.59 15.49
N ASP A 495 -17.28 26.42 15.34
CA ASP A 495 -16.87 27.07 14.09
C ASP A 495 -15.38 26.89 13.91
N THR A 496 -14.95 26.47 12.75
CA THR A 496 -13.52 26.24 12.52
C THR A 496 -13.05 26.85 11.21
N PRO A 497 -11.97 27.64 11.26
CA PRO A 497 -11.26 28.08 10.06
C PRO A 497 -10.24 27.04 9.58
N PHE A 498 -10.02 25.97 10.36
CA PHE A 498 -9.03 24.93 10.02
C PHE A 498 -9.55 23.99 8.94
N TYR A 499 -8.84 23.92 7.83
CA TYR A 499 -9.11 22.93 6.79
C TYR A 499 -8.70 21.54 7.29
N ALA A 500 -9.64 20.61 7.28
CA ALA A 500 -9.39 19.21 7.62
C ALA A 500 -8.84 18.46 6.41
N GLU A 501 -7.82 17.62 6.63
CA GLU A 501 -7.19 16.84 5.58
C GLU A 501 -8.23 16.10 4.73
N SER A 502 -8.28 16.44 3.45
CA SER A 502 -9.14 15.80 2.45
C SER A 502 -8.69 16.18 1.03
N GLY A 503 -9.11 15.40 0.04
CA GLY A 503 -8.83 15.69 -1.37
C GLY A 503 -7.34 15.81 -1.70
N GLY A 504 -6.45 15.17 -0.94
CA GLY A 504 -5.00 15.24 -1.11
C GLY A 504 -4.33 16.42 -0.46
N GLN A 505 -5.07 17.40 0.07
CA GLN A 505 -4.51 18.51 0.82
C GLN A 505 -4.41 18.17 2.30
N VAL A 506 -3.23 18.40 2.91
CA VAL A 506 -3.00 18.20 4.35
C VAL A 506 -3.83 19.17 5.18
N GLY A 507 -4.14 18.76 6.40
CA GLY A 507 -4.88 19.61 7.35
C GLY A 507 -4.06 20.81 7.82
N ASP A 508 -4.78 21.88 8.16
CA ASP A 508 -4.17 23.07 8.71
C ASP A 508 -3.61 22.85 10.11
N THR A 509 -2.64 23.65 10.44
CA THR A 509 -2.08 23.81 11.80
C THR A 509 -2.32 25.23 12.29
N GLY A 510 -2.15 25.45 13.58
CA GLY A 510 -2.31 26.76 14.18
C GLY A 510 -2.51 26.67 15.67
N VAL A 511 -3.33 27.55 16.22
CA VAL A 511 -3.60 27.62 17.65
C VAL A 511 -5.06 27.91 17.94
N ILE A 512 -5.53 27.49 19.13
CA ILE A 512 -6.75 28.00 19.75
C ILE A 512 -6.37 28.74 21.01
N CYS A 513 -6.89 29.96 21.18
CA CYS A 513 -6.54 30.86 22.28
C CYS A 513 -7.78 31.23 23.08
N SER A 514 -7.69 31.15 24.39
CA SER A 514 -8.64 31.78 25.30
C SER A 514 -7.93 32.90 26.07
N GLU A 515 -8.64 33.60 26.95
CA GLU A 515 -8.00 34.57 27.85
C GLU A 515 -7.02 33.91 28.84
N PHE A 516 -7.13 32.59 29.04
CA PHE A 516 -6.32 31.81 29.98
C PHE A 516 -5.07 31.19 29.38
N GLU A 517 -5.15 30.73 28.10
CA GLU A 517 -4.13 29.89 27.52
C GLU A 517 -4.14 29.85 25.98
N THR A 518 -3.05 29.38 25.43
CA THR A 518 -2.90 29.08 24.00
C THR A 518 -2.57 27.61 23.81
N ILE A 519 -3.35 26.92 23.01
CA ILE A 519 -3.16 25.50 22.69
C ILE A 519 -2.80 25.36 21.20
N GLU A 520 -1.70 24.68 20.93
CA GLU A 520 -1.26 24.38 19.56
C GLU A 520 -2.11 23.28 18.94
N ILE A 521 -2.59 23.54 17.72
CA ILE A 521 -3.20 22.52 16.85
C ILE A 521 -2.14 22.02 15.89
N ILE A 522 -1.72 20.77 16.08
CA ILE A 522 -0.63 20.16 15.30
C ILE A 522 -1.09 19.56 13.97
N ASP A 523 -2.38 19.26 13.84
CA ASP A 523 -2.98 18.74 12.62
C ASP A 523 -4.50 18.87 12.70
N THR A 524 -5.15 18.81 11.54
CA THR A 524 -6.62 18.79 11.44
C THR A 524 -7.01 17.66 10.50
N LYS A 525 -7.69 16.68 11.05
CA LYS A 525 -8.14 15.49 10.34
C LYS A 525 -9.65 15.53 10.16
N LYS A 526 -10.14 14.63 9.37
CA LYS A 526 -11.56 14.47 9.12
C LYS A 526 -11.99 13.06 9.49
N GLU A 527 -12.97 12.95 10.35
CA GLU A 527 -13.66 11.69 10.60
C GLU A 527 -15.01 11.78 9.89
N ASN A 528 -15.09 11.16 8.69
CA ASN A 528 -16.13 11.41 7.71
C ASN A 528 -16.23 12.90 7.36
N ASN A 529 -17.27 13.58 7.78
CA ASN A 529 -17.45 15.01 7.53
C ASN A 529 -17.14 15.91 8.74
N LEU A 530 -16.68 15.32 9.85
CA LEU A 530 -16.41 16.04 11.08
C LEU A 530 -14.94 16.47 11.15
N PRO A 531 -14.64 17.77 11.13
CA PRO A 531 -13.28 18.26 11.37
C PRO A 531 -12.84 17.97 12.81
N ILE A 532 -11.67 17.36 12.95
CA ILE A 532 -11.06 17.02 14.23
C ILE A 532 -9.70 17.69 14.34
N HIS A 533 -9.54 18.50 15.37
CA HIS A 533 -8.31 19.24 15.65
C HIS A 533 -7.46 18.46 16.64
N ILE A 534 -6.23 18.16 16.29
CA ILE A 534 -5.33 17.34 17.09
C ILE A 534 -4.39 18.24 17.89
N THR A 535 -4.34 18.00 19.20
CA THR A 535 -3.50 18.74 20.11
C THR A 535 -2.70 17.80 21.03
N LYS A 536 -1.57 18.27 21.55
CA LYS A 536 -0.78 17.54 22.55
C LYS A 536 -1.25 17.79 23.98
N LYS A 537 -1.98 18.86 24.17
CA LYS A 537 -2.51 19.28 25.48
C LYS A 537 -3.99 19.55 25.38
N LEU A 538 -4.70 19.23 26.45
CA LEU A 538 -6.09 19.64 26.63
C LEU A 538 -6.12 21.01 27.30
N PRO A 539 -7.00 21.95 26.86
CA PRO A 539 -7.20 23.21 27.57
C PRO A 539 -7.61 22.97 29.02
N GLU A 540 -7.06 23.77 29.95
CA GLU A 540 -7.46 23.73 31.36
C GLU A 540 -8.88 24.29 31.55
N HIS A 541 -9.29 25.21 30.67
CA HIS A 541 -10.63 25.80 30.64
C HIS A 541 -11.31 25.52 29.28
N PRO A 542 -11.67 24.29 29.01
CA PRO A 542 -12.25 23.93 27.69
C PRO A 542 -13.63 24.54 27.44
N GLU A 543 -14.32 24.98 28.49
CA GLU A 543 -15.61 25.68 28.44
C GLU A 543 -15.51 27.15 28.00
N ALA A 544 -14.33 27.72 28.03
CA ALA A 544 -14.12 29.16 27.73
C ALA A 544 -14.31 29.44 26.23
N PRO A 545 -14.78 30.66 25.88
CA PRO A 545 -14.75 31.12 24.50
C PRO A 545 -13.32 31.18 23.98
N MET A 546 -13.12 30.80 22.72
CA MET A 546 -11.81 30.69 22.08
C MET A 546 -11.74 31.43 20.76
N MET A 547 -10.54 31.87 20.39
CA MET A 547 -10.21 32.32 19.06
C MET A 547 -9.40 31.22 18.38
N ALA A 548 -9.90 30.72 17.24
CA ALA A 548 -9.18 29.77 16.41
C ALA A 548 -8.37 30.53 15.35
N CYS A 549 -7.06 30.32 15.34
CA CYS A 549 -6.14 31.00 14.43
C CYS A 549 -5.32 30.01 13.63
N VAL A 550 -5.51 29.99 12.31
CA VAL A 550 -4.76 29.14 11.37
C VAL A 550 -3.35 29.69 11.18
N ASP A 551 -2.35 28.84 11.04
CA ASP A 551 -1.02 29.20 10.57
C ASP A 551 -1.14 29.71 9.13
N THR A 552 -1.16 31.02 8.96
CA THR A 552 -1.43 31.68 7.69
C THR A 552 -0.34 31.46 6.66
N ASP A 553 0.91 31.33 7.08
CA ASP A 553 2.04 31.11 6.17
C ASP A 553 1.96 29.69 5.57
N LYS A 554 1.72 28.69 6.41
CA LYS A 554 1.52 27.33 5.94
C LYS A 554 0.26 27.17 5.08
N ARG A 555 -0.84 27.80 5.47
CA ARG A 555 -2.08 27.82 4.69
C ARG A 555 -1.83 28.45 3.31
N ALA A 556 -1.15 29.58 3.24
CA ALA A 556 -0.86 30.26 1.98
C ALA A 556 0.03 29.40 1.07
N ALA A 557 1.04 28.76 1.62
CA ALA A 557 1.89 27.83 0.88
C ALA A 557 1.11 26.63 0.35
N CYS A 558 0.24 26.05 1.18
CA CYS A 558 -0.65 24.95 0.79
C CYS A 558 -1.61 25.37 -0.33
N ALA A 559 -2.24 26.52 -0.21
CA ALA A 559 -3.15 27.07 -1.22
C ALA A 559 -2.43 27.32 -2.55
N ALA A 560 -1.21 27.84 -2.50
CA ALA A 560 -0.38 28.04 -3.69
C ALA A 560 -0.07 26.70 -4.39
N ASN A 561 0.34 25.69 -3.63
CA ASN A 561 0.61 24.35 -4.15
C ASN A 561 -0.67 23.67 -4.69
N HIS A 562 -1.80 23.85 -4.05
CA HIS A 562 -3.07 23.28 -4.51
C HIS A 562 -3.54 23.94 -5.80
N SER A 563 -3.52 25.25 -5.87
CA SER A 563 -3.87 25.97 -7.10
C SER A 563 -2.91 25.62 -8.24
N CYS A 564 -1.63 25.48 -7.94
CA CYS A 564 -0.63 25.03 -8.91
C CYS A 564 -0.94 23.61 -9.43
N THR A 565 -1.45 22.72 -8.58
CA THR A 565 -1.87 21.38 -8.98
C THR A 565 -2.96 21.43 -10.07
N HIS A 566 -3.93 22.32 -9.94
CA HIS A 566 -4.96 22.53 -10.95
C HIS A 566 -4.38 23.03 -12.29
N LEU A 567 -3.46 24.00 -12.23
CA LEU A 567 -2.78 24.51 -13.43
C LEU A 567 -1.90 23.44 -14.08
N LEU A 568 -1.28 22.60 -13.27
CA LEU A 568 -0.46 21.47 -13.71
C LEU A 568 -1.31 20.42 -14.45
N ASP A 569 -2.47 20.07 -13.91
CA ASP A 569 -3.39 19.13 -14.56
C ASP A 569 -3.79 19.64 -15.95
N GLU A 570 -4.19 20.89 -16.04
CA GLU A 570 -4.53 21.53 -17.32
C GLU A 570 -3.36 21.50 -18.31
N ALA A 571 -2.15 21.87 -17.87
CA ALA A 571 -0.96 21.88 -18.71
C ALA A 571 -0.57 20.47 -19.18
N LEU A 572 -0.67 19.48 -18.31
CA LEU A 572 -0.42 18.08 -18.68
C LEU A 572 -1.43 17.59 -19.73
N ARG A 573 -2.70 17.93 -19.59
CA ARG A 573 -3.73 17.59 -20.58
C ARG A 573 -3.48 18.27 -21.93
N GLU A 574 -2.98 19.49 -21.93
CA GLU A 574 -2.63 20.23 -23.15
C GLU A 574 -1.42 19.62 -23.85
N VAL A 575 -0.36 19.26 -23.13
CA VAL A 575 0.89 18.74 -23.70
C VAL A 575 0.81 17.24 -24.01
N LEU A 576 0.23 16.44 -23.12
CA LEU A 576 0.23 14.96 -23.23
C LEU A 576 -1.06 14.42 -23.84
N GLY A 577 -2.18 15.12 -23.68
CA GLY A 577 -3.49 14.71 -24.19
C GLY A 577 -4.56 14.60 -23.11
N THR A 578 -5.81 14.50 -23.56
CA THR A 578 -7.01 14.50 -22.71
C THR A 578 -7.20 13.18 -21.93
N HIS A 579 -6.41 12.17 -22.20
CA HIS A 579 -6.36 10.92 -21.42
C HIS A 579 -5.76 11.11 -20.02
N VAL A 580 -5.08 12.22 -19.79
CA VAL A 580 -4.54 12.56 -18.47
C VAL A 580 -5.68 12.81 -17.49
N GLU A 581 -5.74 11.99 -16.46
CA GLU A 581 -6.69 12.12 -15.35
C GLU A 581 -5.94 11.98 -14.03
N GLN A 582 -6.34 12.76 -13.04
CA GLN A 582 -5.77 12.65 -11.70
C GLN A 582 -6.10 11.28 -11.10
N LYS A 583 -5.07 10.58 -10.64
CA LYS A 583 -5.19 9.30 -9.92
C LYS A 583 -4.84 9.42 -8.43
N GLY A 584 -4.15 10.46 -8.07
CA GLY A 584 -3.81 10.79 -6.69
C GLY A 584 -3.19 12.17 -6.63
N SER A 585 -3.18 12.73 -5.44
CA SER A 585 -2.55 14.02 -5.18
C SER A 585 -2.12 14.11 -3.72
N LEU A 586 -1.08 14.88 -3.46
CA LEU A 586 -0.69 15.28 -2.12
C LEU A 586 -0.24 16.72 -2.18
N VAL A 587 -0.90 17.56 -1.40
CA VAL A 587 -0.61 19.00 -1.32
C VAL A 587 -0.26 19.34 0.12
N SER A 588 0.94 19.85 0.33
CA SER A 588 1.45 20.29 1.62
C SER A 588 2.03 21.70 1.50
N PRO A 589 2.40 22.35 2.62
CA PRO A 589 3.11 23.62 2.56
C PRO A 589 4.45 23.54 1.82
N ASP A 590 5.09 22.37 1.81
CA ASP A 590 6.42 22.19 1.26
C ASP A 590 6.44 21.85 -0.23
N SER A 591 5.44 21.13 -0.70
CA SER A 591 5.44 20.61 -2.08
C SER A 591 4.06 20.15 -2.52
N LEU A 592 3.95 19.88 -3.80
CA LEU A 592 2.81 19.18 -4.38
C LEU A 592 3.28 17.89 -5.08
N ARG A 593 2.43 16.90 -5.07
CA ARG A 593 2.59 15.63 -5.78
C ARG A 593 1.31 15.37 -6.57
N PHE A 594 1.47 15.05 -7.84
CA PHE A 594 0.37 14.80 -8.74
C PHE A 594 0.57 13.47 -9.48
N ASP A 595 -0.34 12.54 -9.27
CA ASP A 595 -0.33 11.23 -9.91
C ASP A 595 -1.43 11.21 -10.98
N PHE A 596 -1.06 10.83 -12.19
CA PHE A 596 -1.96 10.91 -13.34
C PHE A 596 -1.78 9.75 -14.30
N SER A 597 -2.83 9.49 -15.09
CA SER A 597 -2.82 8.46 -16.12
C SER A 597 -2.01 8.90 -17.33
N HIS A 598 -0.93 8.17 -17.60
CA HIS A 598 -0.12 8.31 -18.80
C HIS A 598 0.78 7.09 -18.94
N PHE A 599 0.85 6.50 -20.13
CA PHE A 599 1.46 5.19 -20.34
C PHE A 599 2.91 5.21 -20.78
N GLN A 600 3.48 6.38 -20.92
CA GLN A 600 4.86 6.58 -21.32
C GLN A 600 5.58 7.46 -20.30
N LYS A 601 6.90 7.37 -20.27
CA LYS A 601 7.71 8.33 -19.53
C LYS A 601 7.48 9.72 -20.12
N VAL A 602 7.22 10.71 -19.29
CA VAL A 602 7.16 12.10 -19.70
C VAL A 602 8.59 12.56 -20.01
N THR A 603 8.82 13.05 -21.21
CA THR A 603 10.16 13.47 -21.62
C THR A 603 10.56 14.77 -20.93
N ASP A 604 11.87 15.04 -20.84
CA ASP A 604 12.39 16.26 -20.24
C ASP A 604 11.88 17.51 -20.99
N GLU A 605 11.69 17.41 -22.29
CA GLU A 605 11.12 18.48 -23.10
C GLU A 605 9.66 18.72 -22.78
N GLU A 606 8.86 17.67 -22.67
CA GLU A 606 7.45 17.75 -22.27
C GLU A 606 7.29 18.33 -20.86
N ILE A 607 8.13 17.91 -19.91
CA ILE A 607 8.16 18.46 -18.55
C ILE A 607 8.45 19.96 -18.61
N ARG A 608 9.42 20.37 -19.40
CA ARG A 608 9.77 21.79 -19.54
C ARG A 608 8.63 22.59 -20.15
N GLN A 609 7.95 22.05 -21.17
CA GLN A 609 6.77 22.67 -21.76
C GLN A 609 5.64 22.85 -20.75
N VAL A 610 5.35 21.82 -19.97
CA VAL A 610 4.34 21.86 -18.90
C VAL A 610 4.70 22.94 -17.88
N GLU A 611 5.93 22.95 -17.41
CA GLU A 611 6.41 23.94 -16.44
C GLU A 611 6.29 25.36 -16.97
N HIS A 612 6.66 25.60 -18.22
CA HIS A 612 6.52 26.92 -18.87
C HIS A 612 5.06 27.36 -19.00
N LEU A 613 4.16 26.46 -19.35
CA LEU A 613 2.73 26.75 -19.45
C LEU A 613 2.16 27.14 -18.08
N VAL A 614 2.49 26.40 -17.02
CA VAL A 614 2.04 26.73 -15.67
C VAL A 614 2.58 28.08 -15.22
N ASN A 615 3.87 28.32 -15.41
CA ASN A 615 4.50 29.61 -15.05
C ASN A 615 3.91 30.80 -15.85
N ALA A 616 3.53 30.57 -17.12
CA ALA A 616 2.86 31.59 -17.92
C ALA A 616 1.51 31.99 -17.31
N LYS A 617 0.75 31.02 -16.85
CA LYS A 617 -0.53 31.25 -16.17
C LYS A 617 -0.36 31.93 -14.81
N ILE A 618 0.68 31.57 -14.08
CA ILE A 618 1.03 32.25 -12.83
C ILE A 618 1.30 33.74 -13.11
N ARG A 619 2.12 34.05 -14.13
CA ARG A 619 2.44 35.45 -14.50
C ARG A 619 1.21 36.21 -15.02
N ALA A 620 0.27 35.49 -15.64
CA ALA A 620 -0.98 36.11 -16.13
C ALA A 620 -1.89 36.56 -14.99
N ASN A 621 -1.62 36.15 -13.76
CA ASN A 621 -2.38 36.51 -12.57
C ASN A 621 -3.90 36.34 -12.73
N VAL A 622 -4.30 35.13 -13.15
CA VAL A 622 -5.71 34.79 -13.42
C VAL A 622 -6.48 34.76 -12.09
N PRO A 623 -7.58 35.53 -11.97
CA PRO A 623 -8.36 35.56 -10.73
C PRO A 623 -9.11 34.23 -10.51
N LEU A 624 -9.27 33.89 -9.24
CA LEU A 624 -10.09 32.76 -8.82
C LEU A 624 -11.57 33.04 -9.08
N GLN A 625 -12.24 32.09 -9.73
CA GLN A 625 -13.69 32.03 -9.78
C GLN A 625 -14.14 30.79 -8.97
N GLU A 626 -14.91 31.04 -7.92
CA GLU A 626 -15.38 30.02 -6.99
C GLU A 626 -16.91 29.91 -7.07
N TYR A 627 -17.40 28.68 -7.25
CA TYR A 627 -18.82 28.36 -7.25
C TYR A 627 -19.09 27.44 -6.06
N ARG A 628 -19.81 27.96 -5.06
CA ARG A 628 -20.23 27.20 -3.87
C ARG A 628 -21.66 26.71 -4.04
N ASN A 629 -21.93 25.49 -3.54
CA ASN A 629 -23.25 24.89 -3.58
C ASN A 629 -23.87 24.89 -4.98
N LEU A 630 -23.05 24.60 -5.98
CA LEU A 630 -23.49 24.51 -7.36
C LEU A 630 -24.13 23.15 -7.60
N PRO A 631 -25.37 23.07 -8.17
CA PRO A 631 -25.91 21.78 -8.56
C PRO A 631 -24.96 21.02 -9.49
N ILE A 632 -24.78 19.73 -9.22
CA ILE A 632 -23.77 18.91 -9.92
C ILE A 632 -23.96 18.92 -11.44
N GLU A 633 -25.21 18.96 -11.93
CA GLU A 633 -25.50 19.03 -13.37
C GLU A 633 -25.02 20.34 -13.99
N LYS A 634 -25.16 21.45 -13.28
CA LYS A 634 -24.62 22.73 -13.72
C LYS A 634 -23.09 22.77 -13.73
N ALA A 635 -22.47 22.12 -12.76
CA ALA A 635 -21.02 21.97 -12.71
C ALA A 635 -20.51 21.19 -13.94
N LYS A 636 -21.19 20.12 -14.32
CA LYS A 636 -20.87 19.34 -15.52
C LYS A 636 -21.07 20.16 -16.81
N GLU A 637 -22.10 20.97 -16.87
CA GLU A 637 -22.33 21.86 -17.99
C GLU A 637 -21.23 22.90 -18.19
N LEU A 638 -20.61 23.37 -17.10
CA LEU A 638 -19.43 24.23 -17.13
C LEU A 638 -18.17 23.54 -17.68
N GLY A 639 -18.22 22.22 -17.82
CA GLY A 639 -17.05 21.42 -18.20
C GLY A 639 -16.12 21.13 -17.03
N ALA A 640 -16.60 21.25 -15.78
CA ALA A 640 -15.78 20.96 -14.60
C ALA A 640 -15.38 19.49 -14.54
N ILE A 641 -14.11 19.26 -14.26
CA ILE A 641 -13.53 17.93 -14.14
C ILE A 641 -13.74 17.42 -12.72
N ALA A 642 -14.38 16.24 -12.60
CA ALA A 642 -14.53 15.52 -11.36
C ALA A 642 -13.35 14.56 -11.13
N LEU A 643 -12.98 14.37 -9.86
CA LEU A 643 -11.94 13.42 -9.52
C LEU A 643 -12.43 11.98 -9.70
N PHE A 644 -11.53 11.14 -10.18
CA PHE A 644 -11.76 9.72 -10.30
C PHE A 644 -11.98 9.05 -8.93
N GLY A 645 -13.02 8.20 -8.83
CA GLY A 645 -13.33 7.45 -7.61
C GLY A 645 -13.92 8.26 -6.46
N GLU A 646 -14.24 9.53 -6.66
CA GLU A 646 -14.89 10.38 -5.65
C GLU A 646 -16.40 10.34 -5.80
N LYS A 647 -17.09 10.31 -4.67
CA LYS A 647 -18.55 10.44 -4.61
C LYS A 647 -18.91 11.88 -4.26
N TYR A 648 -19.65 12.51 -5.14
CA TYR A 648 -20.12 13.88 -4.92
C TYR A 648 -21.60 13.87 -4.52
N GLY A 649 -22.00 14.84 -3.70
CA GLY A 649 -23.38 15.10 -3.37
C GLY A 649 -24.13 15.78 -4.55
N ASP A 650 -25.36 16.22 -4.29
CA ASP A 650 -26.16 16.93 -5.28
C ASP A 650 -25.62 18.33 -5.61
N GLU A 651 -24.91 18.92 -4.66
CA GLU A 651 -24.26 20.21 -4.76
C GLU A 651 -22.75 20.05 -4.57
N VAL A 652 -21.97 20.78 -5.36
CA VAL A 652 -20.52 20.71 -5.36
C VAL A 652 -19.90 22.10 -5.36
N ARG A 653 -18.64 22.16 -4.93
CA ARG A 653 -17.81 23.35 -5.07
C ARG A 653 -16.93 23.21 -6.30
N VAL A 654 -16.91 24.25 -7.15
CA VAL A 654 -16.10 24.29 -8.36
C VAL A 654 -15.09 25.44 -8.25
N ILE A 655 -13.86 25.13 -8.59
CA ILE A 655 -12.74 26.07 -8.65
C ILE A 655 -12.34 26.27 -10.10
N GLN A 656 -12.31 27.55 -10.52
CA GLN A 656 -11.96 27.92 -11.89
C GLN A 656 -10.85 28.95 -11.92
N PHE A 657 -9.79 28.63 -12.67
CA PHE A 657 -8.74 29.56 -13.07
C PHE A 657 -8.67 29.58 -14.61
N GLY A 658 -9.39 30.51 -15.22
CA GLY A 658 -9.48 30.55 -16.68
C GLY A 658 -10.15 29.29 -17.25
N ASN A 659 -9.42 28.50 -18.01
CA ASN A 659 -9.90 27.25 -18.59
C ASN A 659 -9.73 26.02 -17.67
N SER A 660 -9.03 26.16 -16.56
CA SER A 660 -8.94 25.12 -15.53
C SER A 660 -10.18 25.17 -14.65
N ILE A 661 -11.05 24.18 -14.79
CA ILE A 661 -12.34 24.10 -14.06
C ILE A 661 -12.42 22.72 -13.42
N GLU A 662 -12.43 22.64 -12.09
CA GLU A 662 -12.41 21.37 -11.36
C GLU A 662 -13.32 21.40 -10.14
N PHE A 663 -13.89 20.23 -9.81
CA PHE A 663 -14.51 20.01 -8.52
C PHE A 663 -13.42 19.99 -7.45
N CYS A 664 -13.52 20.85 -6.45
CA CYS A 664 -12.49 20.91 -5.42
C CYS A 664 -12.99 21.49 -4.11
N GLY A 665 -12.73 20.79 -3.03
CA GLY A 665 -13.01 21.23 -1.65
C GLY A 665 -11.82 21.91 -0.96
N GLY A 666 -10.65 21.98 -1.60
CA GLY A 666 -9.42 22.50 -1.00
C GLY A 666 -9.34 24.01 -0.95
N THR A 667 -8.27 24.51 -0.35
CA THR A 667 -8.00 25.95 -0.25
C THR A 667 -7.17 26.41 -1.46
N HIS A 668 -7.45 27.62 -1.96
CA HIS A 668 -6.86 28.16 -3.17
C HIS A 668 -6.41 29.61 -3.01
N VAL A 669 -5.47 30.02 -3.85
CA VAL A 669 -5.07 31.43 -3.97
C VAL A 669 -6.17 32.25 -4.63
N GLN A 670 -6.23 33.54 -4.32
CA GLN A 670 -7.22 34.45 -4.91
C GLN A 670 -6.92 34.79 -6.38
N ALA A 671 -5.68 34.67 -6.78
CA ALA A 671 -5.23 34.81 -8.17
C ALA A 671 -3.93 34.02 -8.36
N THR A 672 -3.69 33.54 -9.55
CA THR A 672 -2.55 32.64 -9.85
C THR A 672 -1.19 33.27 -9.60
N GLY A 673 -1.08 34.59 -9.66
CA GLY A 673 0.16 35.32 -9.32
C GLY A 673 0.65 35.08 -7.89
N LYS A 674 -0.24 34.76 -6.97
CA LYS A 674 0.11 34.42 -5.56
C LYS A 674 0.88 33.12 -5.44
N ILE A 675 0.90 32.27 -6.46
CA ILE A 675 1.71 31.03 -6.47
C ILE A 675 3.20 31.37 -6.55
N GLY A 676 3.56 32.48 -7.20
CA GLY A 676 4.92 32.91 -7.42
C GLY A 676 5.55 32.24 -8.64
N MET A 677 6.16 31.12 -8.47
CA MET A 677 6.80 30.34 -9.53
C MET A 677 6.70 28.87 -9.21
N VAL A 678 6.60 28.00 -10.21
CA VAL A 678 6.65 26.55 -10.05
C VAL A 678 7.94 25.98 -10.62
N ARG A 679 8.48 24.98 -9.95
CA ARG A 679 9.52 24.08 -10.46
C ARG A 679 9.12 22.63 -10.28
N ILE A 680 9.14 21.86 -11.37
CA ILE A 680 8.98 20.41 -11.34
C ILE A 680 10.31 19.80 -10.91
N ILE A 681 10.30 19.03 -9.83
CA ILE A 681 11.52 18.44 -9.24
C ILE A 681 11.76 17.05 -9.78
N SER A 682 10.72 16.26 -9.96
CA SER A 682 10.84 14.85 -10.38
C SER A 682 9.64 14.38 -11.19
N GLU A 683 9.89 13.37 -12.00
CA GLU A 683 8.88 12.61 -12.73
C GLU A 683 9.25 11.13 -12.63
N SER A 684 8.29 10.30 -12.25
CA SER A 684 8.52 8.88 -12.02
C SER A 684 7.28 8.04 -12.30
N SER A 685 7.46 6.74 -12.39
CA SER A 685 6.37 5.77 -12.44
C SER A 685 5.94 5.37 -11.04
N VAL A 686 4.64 5.33 -10.80
CA VAL A 686 4.04 4.84 -9.54
C VAL A 686 3.48 3.44 -9.72
N ALA A 687 2.77 3.25 -10.83
CA ALA A 687 2.15 1.99 -11.22
C ALA A 687 2.06 1.96 -12.74
N ALA A 688 1.60 0.84 -13.30
CA ALA A 688 1.35 0.76 -14.74
C ALA A 688 0.36 1.81 -15.20
N GLY A 689 0.79 2.60 -16.16
CA GLY A 689 -0.05 3.66 -16.72
C GLY A 689 -0.32 4.82 -15.76
N VAL A 690 0.42 4.93 -14.66
CA VAL A 690 0.33 6.04 -13.70
C VAL A 690 1.70 6.66 -13.48
N ARG A 691 1.81 7.93 -13.81
CA ARG A 691 3.03 8.74 -13.65
C ARG A 691 2.85 9.69 -12.47
N ARG A 692 3.95 10.07 -11.86
CA ARG A 692 4.01 11.01 -10.74
C ARG A 692 4.88 12.19 -11.08
N ILE A 693 4.36 13.38 -10.82
CA ILE A 693 5.14 14.63 -10.83
C ILE A 693 5.17 15.18 -9.41
N GLU A 694 6.35 15.60 -8.99
CA GLU A 694 6.55 16.35 -7.75
C GLU A 694 7.06 17.75 -8.12
N ALA A 695 6.50 18.76 -7.48
CA ALA A 695 6.84 20.16 -7.75
C ALA A 695 6.81 21.00 -6.48
N ILE A 696 7.50 22.12 -6.55
CA ILE A 696 7.56 23.14 -5.49
C ILE A 696 7.15 24.49 -6.07
N THR A 697 6.64 25.37 -5.22
CA THR A 697 6.22 26.72 -5.59
C THR A 697 6.76 27.78 -4.64
N GLY A 698 6.72 29.03 -5.08
CA GLY A 698 6.96 30.21 -4.26
C GLY A 698 8.29 30.22 -3.53
N GLU A 699 8.26 30.38 -2.23
CA GLU A 699 9.45 30.47 -1.38
C GLU A 699 10.38 29.24 -1.50
N LYS A 700 9.84 28.06 -1.68
CA LYS A 700 10.65 26.84 -1.88
C LYS A 700 11.47 26.91 -3.17
N VAL A 701 10.95 27.56 -4.21
CA VAL A 701 11.69 27.79 -5.46
C VAL A 701 12.81 28.80 -5.22
N GLU A 702 12.55 29.88 -4.45
CA GLU A 702 13.60 30.84 -4.07
C GLU A 702 14.73 30.15 -3.31
N GLN A 703 14.41 29.34 -2.31
CA GLN A 703 15.39 28.56 -1.54
C GLN A 703 16.21 27.64 -2.44
N MET A 704 15.59 27.03 -3.43
CA MET A 704 16.27 26.18 -4.41
C MET A 704 17.23 26.99 -5.28
N ILE A 705 16.80 28.17 -5.75
CA ILE A 705 17.62 29.08 -6.55
C ILE A 705 18.82 29.56 -5.73
N ASP A 706 18.61 29.98 -4.49
CA ASP A 706 19.67 30.40 -3.58
C ASP A 706 20.71 29.29 -3.40
N LYS A 707 20.26 28.07 -3.16
CA LYS A 707 21.14 26.90 -3.05
C LYS A 707 21.95 26.64 -4.33
N PHE A 708 21.33 26.80 -5.50
CA PHE A 708 22.05 26.70 -6.76
C PHE A 708 23.06 27.82 -6.94
N GLN A 709 22.73 29.06 -6.57
CA GLN A 709 23.65 30.18 -6.63
C GLN A 709 24.83 29.99 -5.69
N ASP A 710 24.59 29.55 -4.46
CA ASP A 710 25.65 29.27 -3.49
C ASP A 710 26.58 28.17 -4.00
N THR A 711 26.01 27.08 -4.49
CA THR A 711 26.79 25.97 -5.08
C THR A 711 27.63 26.47 -6.27
N MET A 712 27.05 27.31 -7.12
CA MET A 712 27.76 27.87 -8.26
C MET A 712 28.88 28.81 -7.81
N ALA A 713 28.64 29.61 -6.78
CA ALA A 713 29.66 30.47 -6.20
C ALA A 713 30.82 29.66 -5.62
N ASP A 714 30.51 28.62 -4.87
CA ASP A 714 31.51 27.69 -4.32
C ASP A 714 32.33 27.02 -5.42
N LEU A 715 31.66 26.51 -6.46
CA LEU A 715 32.36 25.92 -7.61
C LEU A 715 33.27 26.92 -8.32
N LYS A 716 32.81 28.17 -8.53
CA LYS A 716 33.64 29.23 -9.12
C LYS A 716 34.82 29.55 -8.22
N ALA A 717 34.64 29.58 -6.90
CA ALA A 717 35.74 29.82 -5.97
C ALA A 717 36.84 28.75 -6.06
N LEU A 718 36.48 27.51 -6.26
CA LEU A 718 37.46 26.41 -6.48
C LEU A 718 38.32 26.62 -7.71
N PHE A 719 37.86 27.39 -8.69
CA PHE A 719 38.56 27.70 -9.94
C PHE A 719 38.94 29.19 -10.04
N ASN A 720 39.26 29.82 -8.90
CA ASN A 720 39.71 31.20 -8.84
C ASN A 720 38.75 32.23 -9.48
N ASN A 721 37.44 31.97 -9.34
CA ASN A 721 36.37 32.85 -9.84
C ASN A 721 36.45 33.14 -11.36
N VAL A 722 36.86 32.19 -12.16
CA VAL A 722 36.94 32.34 -13.63
C VAL A 722 35.55 32.60 -14.24
N PRO A 723 35.44 33.42 -15.29
CA PRO A 723 34.17 33.73 -15.93
C PRO A 723 33.52 32.49 -16.57
N ASP A 724 34.29 31.63 -17.18
CA ASP A 724 33.83 30.39 -17.81
C ASP A 724 34.23 29.15 -17.00
N LEU A 725 33.40 28.84 -16.03
CA LEU A 725 33.62 27.69 -15.15
C LEU A 725 33.63 26.36 -15.92
N ARG A 726 32.79 26.22 -16.95
CA ARG A 726 32.70 24.97 -17.74
C ARG A 726 34.03 24.64 -18.43
N SER A 727 34.62 25.64 -19.06
CA SER A 727 35.93 25.49 -19.71
C SER A 727 37.05 25.20 -18.70
N ALA A 728 37.00 25.85 -17.50
CA ALA A 728 37.93 25.58 -16.41
C ALA A 728 37.86 24.14 -15.90
N ILE A 729 36.66 23.64 -15.67
CA ILE A 729 36.46 22.24 -15.24
C ILE A 729 36.97 21.26 -16.33
N ARG A 730 36.65 21.51 -17.60
CA ARG A 730 37.10 20.67 -18.71
C ARG A 730 38.62 20.61 -18.77
N LYS A 731 39.27 21.77 -18.72
CA LYS A 731 40.72 21.87 -18.71
C LYS A 731 41.33 21.10 -17.52
N SER A 732 40.75 21.22 -16.33
CA SER A 732 41.20 20.47 -15.16
C SER A 732 41.09 18.95 -15.33
N ILE A 733 40.01 18.47 -15.95
CA ILE A 733 39.85 17.05 -16.28
C ILE A 733 40.90 16.59 -17.29
N GLU A 734 41.13 17.36 -18.33
CA GLU A 734 42.15 17.07 -19.36
C GLU A 734 43.58 17.09 -18.78
N GLU A 735 43.90 18.06 -17.94
CA GLU A 735 45.18 18.13 -17.23
C GLU A 735 45.36 16.93 -16.30
N ASN A 736 44.31 16.53 -15.55
CA ASN A 736 44.37 15.36 -14.69
C ASN A 736 44.60 14.08 -15.49
N ALA A 737 43.92 13.93 -16.62
CA ALA A 737 44.12 12.78 -17.52
C ALA A 737 45.55 12.76 -18.07
N GLY A 738 46.08 13.92 -18.47
CA GLY A 738 47.47 14.07 -18.92
C GLY A 738 48.49 13.72 -17.83
N LEU A 739 48.26 14.21 -16.60
CA LEU A 739 49.12 13.89 -15.48
C LEU A 739 49.10 12.41 -15.12
N LYS A 740 47.94 11.78 -15.15
CA LYS A 740 47.83 10.32 -14.95
C LYS A 740 48.65 9.54 -15.97
N LYS A 741 48.57 9.94 -17.24
CA LYS A 741 49.34 9.31 -18.30
C LYS A 741 50.86 9.50 -18.09
N GLN A 742 51.30 10.72 -17.71
CA GLN A 742 52.70 10.97 -17.39
C GLN A 742 53.17 10.14 -16.21
N VAL A 743 52.37 10.03 -15.17
CA VAL A 743 52.68 9.16 -14.02
C VAL A 743 52.81 7.70 -14.45
N GLU A 744 51.93 7.21 -15.30
CA GLU A 744 52.03 5.85 -15.85
C GLU A 744 53.35 5.67 -16.67
N GLU A 745 53.72 6.64 -17.49
CA GLU A 745 54.98 6.62 -18.27
C GLU A 745 56.20 6.60 -17.35
N PHE A 746 56.21 7.49 -16.32
CA PHE A 746 57.28 7.49 -15.34
C PHE A 746 57.36 6.20 -14.54
N MET A 747 56.23 5.62 -14.20
CA MET A 747 56.17 4.32 -13.51
C MET A 747 56.74 3.21 -14.38
N LYS A 748 56.46 3.21 -15.68
CA LYS A 748 57.00 2.26 -16.65
C LYS A 748 58.53 2.41 -16.80
N GLU A 749 59.00 3.67 -16.92
CA GLU A 749 60.45 3.95 -16.99
C GLU A 749 61.14 3.51 -15.70
N LYS A 750 60.57 3.82 -14.56
CA LYS A 750 61.08 3.41 -13.25
C LYS A 750 61.11 1.87 -13.12
N ALA A 751 60.04 1.21 -13.56
CA ALA A 751 59.95 -0.25 -13.59
C ALA A 751 61.05 -0.87 -14.48
N ALA A 752 61.27 -0.31 -15.68
CA ALA A 752 62.30 -0.76 -16.62
C ALA A 752 63.69 -0.54 -16.05
N SER A 753 63.91 0.62 -15.42
CA SER A 753 65.19 0.91 -14.74
C SER A 753 65.44 -0.06 -13.59
N LEU A 754 64.42 -0.26 -12.75
CA LEU A 754 64.50 -1.20 -11.64
C LEU A 754 64.72 -2.64 -12.11
N LYS A 755 64.03 -3.05 -13.19
CA LYS A 755 64.23 -4.37 -13.79
C LYS A 755 65.68 -4.56 -14.24
N ASN A 756 66.30 -3.58 -14.97
CA ASN A 756 67.64 -3.64 -15.43
C ASN A 756 68.68 -3.69 -14.26
N GLU A 757 68.42 -2.90 -13.21
CA GLU A 757 69.22 -2.94 -11.96
C GLU A 757 69.15 -4.29 -11.29
N LEU A 758 67.95 -4.87 -11.20
CA LEU A 758 67.76 -6.19 -10.62
C LEU A 758 68.49 -7.28 -11.42
N ILE A 759 68.45 -7.21 -12.71
CA ILE A 759 69.19 -8.16 -13.58
C ILE A 759 70.70 -8.01 -13.34
N ALA A 760 71.20 -6.79 -13.28
CA ALA A 760 72.66 -6.50 -13.09
C ALA A 760 73.09 -7.00 -11.67
N ASN A 761 72.22 -6.92 -10.66
CA ASN A 761 72.55 -7.27 -9.28
C ASN A 761 72.10 -8.68 -8.89
N ALA A 762 71.61 -9.48 -9.86
CA ALA A 762 71.19 -10.85 -9.57
C ALA A 762 72.38 -11.67 -9.02
N LYS A 763 72.20 -12.37 -7.94
CA LYS A 763 73.16 -13.27 -7.31
C LYS A 763 72.87 -14.72 -7.65
N GLU A 764 73.83 -15.50 -7.86
CA GLU A 764 73.70 -16.93 -8.07
C GLU A 764 74.01 -17.64 -6.77
N ILE A 765 73.09 -18.40 -6.24
CA ILE A 765 73.22 -19.22 -5.00
C ILE A 765 72.77 -20.61 -5.37
N ASN A 766 73.74 -21.57 -5.24
CA ASN A 766 73.49 -23.00 -5.51
C ASN A 766 72.87 -23.28 -6.87
N GLY A 767 73.36 -22.54 -7.90
CA GLY A 767 72.88 -22.67 -9.28
C GLY A 767 71.54 -21.97 -9.60
N VAL A 768 70.95 -21.25 -8.63
CA VAL A 768 69.73 -20.49 -8.79
C VAL A 768 70.02 -18.99 -8.81
N LYS A 769 69.52 -18.27 -9.79
CA LYS A 769 69.58 -16.81 -9.79
C LYS A 769 68.52 -16.27 -8.85
N VAL A 770 68.95 -15.53 -7.85
CA VAL A 770 68.12 -14.95 -6.82
C VAL A 770 68.05 -13.45 -7.00
N ILE A 771 66.85 -12.93 -7.20
CA ILE A 771 66.57 -11.51 -7.31
C ILE A 771 65.64 -11.12 -6.17
N LYS A 772 66.08 -10.18 -5.34
CA LYS A 772 65.29 -9.66 -4.24
C LYS A 772 65.39 -8.14 -4.20
N THR A 773 64.29 -7.51 -3.87
CA THR A 773 64.24 -6.06 -3.66
C THR A 773 63.04 -5.65 -2.85
N VAL A 774 63.14 -4.45 -2.26
CA VAL A 774 61.99 -3.73 -1.68
C VAL A 774 61.95 -2.36 -2.33
N ALA A 775 60.88 -2.01 -3.01
CA ALA A 775 60.77 -0.76 -3.76
C ALA A 775 59.39 -0.10 -3.59
N PRO A 776 59.30 1.25 -3.72
CA PRO A 776 58.04 1.98 -3.65
C PRO A 776 57.30 1.92 -4.99
N ILE A 777 56.82 0.73 -5.34
CA ILE A 777 56.10 0.45 -6.57
C ILE A 777 54.75 -0.20 -6.24
N THR A 778 53.81 -0.16 -7.17
CA THR A 778 52.52 -0.84 -7.01
C THR A 778 52.66 -2.36 -7.12
N ALA A 779 51.70 -3.11 -6.58
CA ALA A 779 51.68 -4.56 -6.72
C ALA A 779 51.64 -5.02 -8.19
N ASP A 780 50.93 -4.30 -9.03
CA ASP A 780 50.85 -4.58 -10.48
C ASP A 780 52.20 -4.40 -11.18
N VAL A 781 52.91 -3.34 -10.85
CA VAL A 781 54.25 -3.08 -11.37
C VAL A 781 55.21 -4.18 -10.89
N ALA A 782 55.15 -4.58 -9.62
CA ALA A 782 55.95 -5.67 -9.08
C ALA A 782 55.69 -7.00 -9.82
N LYS A 783 54.40 -7.29 -10.08
CA LYS A 783 53.99 -8.45 -10.86
C LYS A 783 54.54 -8.41 -12.28
N ASP A 784 54.39 -7.28 -12.98
CA ASP A 784 54.92 -7.12 -14.35
C ASP A 784 56.43 -7.30 -14.40
N ILE A 785 57.18 -6.72 -13.46
CA ILE A 785 58.64 -6.90 -13.35
C ILE A 785 58.97 -8.38 -13.14
N ALA A 786 58.28 -9.05 -12.22
CA ALA A 786 58.53 -10.47 -11.96
C ALA A 786 58.31 -11.35 -13.18
N PHE A 787 57.26 -11.14 -13.95
CA PHE A 787 57.01 -11.87 -15.19
C PHE A 787 58.00 -11.56 -16.30
N GLN A 788 58.42 -10.29 -16.44
CA GLN A 788 59.47 -9.90 -17.40
C GLN A 788 60.81 -10.52 -17.03
N LEU A 789 61.19 -10.53 -15.77
CA LEU A 789 62.42 -11.18 -15.30
C LEU A 789 62.42 -12.68 -15.61
N LYS A 790 61.30 -13.35 -15.39
CA LYS A 790 61.12 -14.77 -15.73
C LYS A 790 61.32 -15.02 -17.25
N GLY A 791 60.82 -14.13 -18.08
CA GLY A 791 60.94 -14.22 -19.54
C GLY A 791 62.34 -13.92 -20.08
N GLU A 792 63.08 -13.06 -19.39
CA GLU A 792 64.38 -12.59 -19.82
C GLU A 792 65.59 -13.39 -19.25
N ILE A 793 65.44 -13.98 -18.10
CA ILE A 793 66.48 -14.76 -17.43
C ILE A 793 66.32 -16.24 -17.69
N ALA A 794 67.31 -16.83 -18.32
CA ALA A 794 67.31 -18.27 -18.55
C ALA A 794 67.86 -19.04 -17.36
N GLY A 795 67.31 -20.24 -17.12
CA GLY A 795 67.67 -21.14 -16.03
C GLY A 795 66.81 -20.98 -14.78
N SER A 796 67.37 -21.49 -13.66
CA SER A 796 66.70 -21.45 -12.36
C SER A 796 66.66 -20.02 -11.82
N LEU A 797 65.46 -19.53 -11.50
CA LEU A 797 65.21 -18.17 -11.04
C LEU A 797 64.22 -18.15 -9.86
N LEU A 798 64.57 -17.40 -8.84
CA LEU A 798 63.71 -17.01 -7.75
C LEU A 798 63.66 -15.48 -7.66
N VAL A 799 62.45 -14.91 -7.72
CA VAL A 799 62.24 -13.48 -7.59
C VAL A 799 61.37 -13.21 -6.38
N ALA A 800 61.85 -12.36 -5.46
CA ALA A 800 61.09 -11.88 -4.33
C ALA A 800 61.11 -10.35 -4.30
N ILE A 801 59.94 -9.74 -4.47
CA ILE A 801 59.78 -8.28 -4.52
C ILE A 801 58.83 -7.85 -3.41
N GLY A 802 59.35 -7.03 -2.50
CA GLY A 802 58.53 -6.29 -1.56
C GLY A 802 58.18 -4.93 -2.18
N SER A 803 56.91 -4.59 -2.15
CA SER A 803 56.43 -3.30 -2.65
C SER A 803 55.56 -2.60 -1.60
N VAL A 804 55.60 -1.27 -1.62
CA VAL A 804 54.77 -0.42 -0.73
C VAL A 804 54.02 0.57 -1.61
N ASP A 805 52.74 0.48 -1.60
CA ASP A 805 51.87 1.43 -2.27
C ASP A 805 50.92 2.05 -1.24
N SER A 806 50.94 3.38 -1.12
CA SER A 806 50.08 4.13 -0.17
C SER A 806 50.16 3.58 1.26
N GLY A 807 51.39 3.17 1.69
CA GLY A 807 51.63 2.63 3.02
C GLY A 807 51.23 1.16 3.24
N LYS A 808 50.70 0.50 2.21
CA LYS A 808 50.33 -0.93 2.26
C LYS A 808 51.46 -1.81 1.72
N PRO A 809 52.00 -2.72 2.50
CA PRO A 809 53.04 -3.62 2.03
C PRO A 809 52.45 -4.80 1.26
N MET A 810 53.15 -5.14 0.16
CA MET A 810 52.85 -6.31 -0.66
C MET A 810 54.13 -7.12 -0.89
N LEU A 811 54.01 -8.43 -0.93
CA LEU A 811 55.08 -9.36 -1.24
C LEU A 811 54.71 -10.14 -2.49
N THR A 812 55.63 -10.16 -3.47
CA THR A 812 55.44 -10.86 -4.74
C THR A 812 56.58 -11.84 -4.91
N VAL A 813 56.26 -13.11 -5.17
CA VAL A 813 57.24 -14.17 -5.39
C VAL A 813 56.98 -14.87 -6.70
N MET A 814 58.06 -15.04 -7.49
CA MET A 814 58.04 -15.76 -8.77
C MET A 814 59.09 -16.84 -8.75
N LEU A 815 58.76 -18.04 -9.19
CA LEU A 815 59.66 -19.19 -9.33
C LEU A 815 59.69 -19.65 -10.79
N SER A 816 60.91 -20.04 -11.25
CA SER A 816 61.05 -20.77 -12.50
C SER A 816 60.43 -22.16 -12.42
N GLU A 817 60.07 -22.73 -13.56
CA GLU A 817 59.39 -24.04 -13.62
C GLU A 817 60.18 -25.20 -13.00
N ASP A 818 61.49 -25.19 -13.18
CA ASP A 818 62.39 -26.22 -12.61
C ASP A 818 62.38 -26.19 -11.07
N LEU A 819 62.33 -24.99 -10.47
CA LEU A 819 62.22 -24.87 -9.01
C LEU A 819 60.85 -25.37 -8.50
N VAL A 820 59.79 -25.15 -9.25
CA VAL A 820 58.46 -25.68 -8.92
C VAL A 820 58.46 -27.22 -8.99
N LYS A 821 59.07 -27.80 -10.02
CA LYS A 821 59.25 -29.25 -10.19
C LYS A 821 60.09 -29.87 -9.09
N ASN A 822 61.03 -29.13 -8.54
CA ASN A 822 61.87 -29.56 -7.42
C ASN A 822 61.16 -29.40 -6.04
N GLY A 823 59.91 -29.03 -6.01
CA GLY A 823 59.09 -29.01 -4.80
C GLY A 823 58.86 -27.63 -4.17
N LEU A 824 59.44 -26.54 -4.68
CA LEU A 824 59.17 -25.19 -4.18
C LEU A 824 57.82 -24.69 -4.69
N LYS A 825 57.10 -24.01 -3.83
CA LYS A 825 55.80 -23.45 -4.10
C LYS A 825 55.71 -21.99 -3.64
N ALA A 826 55.59 -21.07 -4.58
CA ALA A 826 55.48 -19.63 -4.29
C ALA A 826 54.37 -19.30 -3.28
N GLY A 827 53.23 -19.98 -3.36
CA GLY A 827 52.11 -19.78 -2.43
C GLY A 827 52.48 -20.11 -0.98
N MET A 828 53.29 -21.13 -0.73
CA MET A 828 53.75 -21.47 0.61
C MET A 828 54.79 -20.49 1.13
N LEU A 829 55.72 -20.05 0.24
CA LEU A 829 56.74 -19.08 0.59
C LEU A 829 56.13 -17.73 1.00
N VAL A 830 55.15 -17.22 0.26
CA VAL A 830 54.49 -15.96 0.59
C VAL A 830 53.66 -16.09 1.88
N LYS A 831 53.00 -17.21 2.06
CA LYS A 831 52.15 -17.44 3.24
C LYS A 831 52.97 -17.36 4.54
N GLU A 832 54.14 -17.98 4.59
CA GLU A 832 54.99 -17.93 5.76
C GLU A 832 55.70 -16.58 5.94
N ALA A 833 56.21 -16.02 4.84
CA ALA A 833 56.91 -14.74 4.88
C ALA A 833 55.97 -13.57 5.20
N ALA A 834 54.69 -13.63 4.78
CA ALA A 834 53.71 -12.59 5.02
C ALA A 834 53.39 -12.37 6.50
N LYS A 835 53.69 -13.31 7.36
CA LYS A 835 53.57 -13.15 8.81
C LYS A 835 54.42 -11.98 9.33
N LEU A 836 55.56 -11.73 8.73
CA LEU A 836 56.44 -10.62 9.10
C LEU A 836 55.91 -9.25 8.72
N ILE A 837 54.98 -9.17 7.80
CA ILE A 837 54.29 -7.94 7.42
C ILE A 837 52.87 -7.88 7.99
N GLN A 838 52.57 -8.76 8.97
CA GLN A 838 51.21 -8.88 9.54
C GLN A 838 50.15 -9.09 8.48
N GLY A 839 50.35 -9.98 7.57
CA GLY A 839 49.49 -10.23 6.43
C GLY A 839 49.35 -11.69 6.07
N GLY A 840 48.75 -11.92 4.94
CA GLY A 840 48.50 -13.22 4.37
C GLY A 840 48.34 -13.15 2.85
N GLY A 841 48.48 -14.29 2.23
CA GLY A 841 48.35 -14.41 0.79
C GLY A 841 48.49 -15.84 0.32
N GLY A 842 48.60 -16.01 -0.96
CA GLY A 842 48.75 -17.27 -1.66
C GLY A 842 48.81 -17.10 -3.15
N GLY A 843 48.76 -18.19 -3.84
CA GLY A 843 48.79 -18.18 -5.30
C GLY A 843 49.19 -19.52 -5.88
N ALA A 844 49.54 -19.52 -7.15
CA ALA A 844 49.98 -20.69 -7.88
C ALA A 844 51.40 -21.11 -7.43
N PRO A 845 51.81 -22.34 -7.69
CA PRO A 845 53.17 -22.80 -7.36
C PRO A 845 54.31 -21.96 -7.93
N HIS A 846 54.08 -21.34 -9.11
CA HIS A 846 55.10 -20.53 -9.79
C HIS A 846 55.02 -19.04 -9.50
N PHE A 847 53.86 -18.55 -9.00
CA PHE A 847 53.63 -17.15 -8.72
C PHE A 847 52.60 -16.95 -7.59
N ALA A 848 52.97 -16.12 -6.64
CA ALA A 848 52.07 -15.82 -5.51
C ALA A 848 52.33 -14.41 -4.98
N THR A 849 51.31 -13.86 -4.33
CA THR A 849 51.37 -12.56 -3.69
C THR A 849 50.74 -12.59 -2.30
N ALA A 850 51.22 -11.70 -1.46
CA ALA A 850 50.66 -11.50 -0.13
C ALA A 850 50.58 -10.00 0.20
N GLY A 851 49.54 -9.62 0.92
CA GLY A 851 49.40 -8.27 1.44
C GLY A 851 49.45 -8.26 2.96
N GLY A 852 49.82 -7.13 3.55
CA GLY A 852 49.98 -6.96 4.97
C GLY A 852 49.67 -5.57 5.48
N LYS A 853 49.91 -5.38 6.78
CA LYS A 853 49.65 -4.11 7.48
C LYS A 853 50.92 -3.42 7.98
N ASN A 854 52.00 -4.16 8.08
CA ASN A 854 53.27 -3.66 8.62
C ASN A 854 54.32 -3.53 7.50
N PRO A 855 54.56 -2.36 6.92
CA PRO A 855 55.57 -2.17 5.88
C PRO A 855 57.01 -2.32 6.38
N ASP A 856 57.25 -2.12 7.66
CA ASP A 856 58.63 -2.25 8.26
C ASP A 856 59.18 -3.67 8.23
N GLY A 857 58.29 -4.66 8.10
CA GLY A 857 58.65 -6.08 8.01
C GLY A 857 58.96 -6.56 6.59
N LEU A 858 58.86 -5.71 5.54
CA LEU A 858 59.03 -6.14 4.16
C LEU A 858 60.41 -6.68 3.83
N ILE A 859 61.48 -6.02 4.27
CA ILE A 859 62.84 -6.47 4.06
C ILE A 859 63.04 -7.87 4.67
N SER A 860 62.58 -8.03 5.91
CA SER A 860 62.66 -9.33 6.59
C SER A 860 61.78 -10.38 5.90
N ALA A 861 60.64 -10.01 5.38
CA ALA A 861 59.77 -10.92 4.62
C ALA A 861 60.41 -11.40 3.31
N VAL A 862 61.05 -10.51 2.56
CA VAL A 862 61.78 -10.85 1.34
C VAL A 862 62.96 -11.79 1.66
N ASP A 863 63.68 -11.50 2.70
CA ASP A 863 64.82 -12.39 3.15
C ASP A 863 64.27 -13.74 3.61
N LYS A 864 63.13 -13.77 4.25
CA LYS A 864 62.49 -15.02 4.71
C LYS A 864 62.07 -15.92 3.54
N VAL A 865 61.63 -15.34 2.42
CA VAL A 865 61.31 -16.10 1.20
C VAL A 865 62.56 -16.86 0.72
N ILE A 866 63.69 -16.21 0.71
CA ILE A 866 64.95 -16.80 0.24
C ILE A 866 65.43 -17.89 1.21
N GLU A 867 65.35 -17.64 2.48
CA GLU A 867 65.66 -18.64 3.55
C GLU A 867 64.76 -19.88 3.42
N LEU A 868 63.44 -19.69 3.30
CA LEU A 868 62.48 -20.80 3.17
C LEU A 868 62.67 -21.59 1.86
N ALA A 869 63.20 -20.99 0.82
CA ALA A 869 63.57 -21.69 -0.41
C ALA A 869 64.88 -22.50 -0.28
N GLY A 870 65.56 -22.42 0.84
CA GLY A 870 66.80 -23.13 1.05
C GLY A 870 68.03 -22.51 0.32
N LEU A 871 68.02 -21.22 0.09
CA LEU A 871 69.04 -20.46 -0.66
C LEU A 871 69.76 -19.44 0.23
#